data_a9b8a035cf8a2769ab7c7918bdae5061
#
_entry.id   a9b8a035cf8a2769ab7c7918bdae5061
#
_cell.length_a   1.000
_cell.length_b   1.000
_cell.length_c   1.000
_cell.angle_alpha   90.00
_cell.angle_beta   90.00
_cell.angle_gamma   90.00
#
_symmetry.space_group_name_H-M   'P 1'
#
loop_
_entity.id
_entity.type
_entity.pdbx_description
1 polymer ?
#
loop_
_entity_poly.entity_id
_entity_poly.type
_entity_poly.pdbx_seq_one_letter_code
_entity_poly.pdbx_strand_id
1 'polypeptide(L)'
;MVINLQFLIVFVVILVSCKRKPLYEGPLSPEESMKTFRFTDNFKAEIFASEPLIIDPVSMQYDGDGNAYVVGMLDAYKDDSVKGKGKIVMLKDTNGDGRADTSTVFVDSLREATSVLPWKGGLLVCAAPYITYYKDTDGDGRSDVKEILFTGFFNKNEEVQVTNLRFGIDNWIYANNGGQAGEISFSRRPDAPRLNVQGADFRFRLDRNEFERSTGPGQFGLAIDDWGHRFFTANSLHIRQVVVPLRYLERNPYLPASAKSTIQNISDHDPLMHQLSETPYWRQVRTDRRNMNFQENNLDRVEYAGGHFTGASGGTYYDGDKFPKEYYGNIFTGDVAGSLVHRDILSIVDSLPYMVAKRGEKEKDKEFMATTDSWFRPANFSVGPDGYLYIMDMYRQHIETPMSIPEDLQETMDFDAGSEYGRIYRIVPKDVDPYKPVNPNLTKASSSELVKALQHENRWWNLTAQRLLLERQDRSVLPEVRALFAQSENPRFRLHALYVLEGMDALDEAFVKTAMKDPSAGVRENATILSERFPGCLSQLEEMINDPSIRVAFQATLSLGQFNDNTVVIALAKALELHGQISWFRTAVLSSETGSGIDLLKTLDRNSFFKDALSWKLKFIETYSNVIGARNDKSQVSGLLSLLAQSSLSNKAGWQLAGIKGLLEGIGNVESLENSIIEEFKTIGSEAESNSAKAIEDLMEMYAK
;
A
#
# COMPACT_ATOMS: atom_id res chain seq x y z
N MET A 1 -73.38 -61.87 -32.12
CA MET A 1 -72.47 -61.80 -30.95
C MET A 1 -71.34 -60.87 -31.33
N VAL A 2 -71.45 -59.56 -30.94
CA VAL A 2 -70.56 -58.52 -31.33
C VAL A 2 -69.72 -58.17 -30.07
N ILE A 3 -68.41 -58.37 -30.15
CA ILE A 3 -67.49 -58.05 -29.07
C ILE A 3 -66.91 -56.62 -29.34
N ASN A 4 -67.30 -55.66 -28.49
CA ASN A 4 -66.72 -54.29 -28.48
C ASN A 4 -65.39 -54.32 -27.76
N LEU A 5 -64.30 -53.95 -28.48
CA LEU A 5 -62.98 -53.76 -27.94
C LEU A 5 -62.77 -52.23 -27.66
N GLN A 6 -62.87 -51.82 -26.41
CA GLN A 6 -62.54 -50.46 -26.01
C GLN A 6 -61.06 -50.36 -25.85
N PHE A 7 -60.41 -49.51 -26.69
CA PHE A 7 -59.01 -49.08 -26.51
C PHE A 7 -58.93 -48.01 -25.41
N LEU A 8 -58.27 -48.35 -24.33
CA LEU A 8 -57.92 -47.40 -23.27
C LEU A 8 -56.57 -46.70 -23.62
N ILE A 9 -56.62 -45.43 -24.07
CA ILE A 9 -55.45 -44.64 -24.33
C ILE A 9 -55.01 -43.99 -22.98
N VAL A 10 -53.94 -44.52 -22.41
CA VAL A 10 -53.26 -43.88 -21.22
C VAL A 10 -52.38 -42.77 -21.72
N PHE A 11 -52.78 -41.52 -21.48
CA PHE A 11 -51.90 -40.33 -21.69
C PHE A 11 -50.93 -40.24 -20.51
N VAL A 12 -49.68 -40.65 -20.72
CA VAL A 12 -48.58 -40.36 -19.78
C VAL A 12 -48.12 -38.92 -20.01
N VAL A 13 -48.62 -38.00 -19.20
CA VAL A 13 -48.07 -36.61 -19.16
C VAL A 13 -46.74 -36.67 -18.48
N ILE A 14 -45.65 -36.67 -19.26
CA ILE A 14 -44.29 -36.44 -18.74
C ILE A 14 -44.20 -34.94 -18.37
N LEU A 15 -44.40 -34.64 -17.09
CA LEU A 15 -44.08 -33.34 -16.53
C LEU A 15 -42.53 -33.18 -16.56
N VAL A 16 -42.02 -32.67 -17.67
CA VAL A 16 -40.65 -32.11 -17.69
C VAL A 16 -40.72 -30.86 -16.86
N SER A 17 -40.40 -30.99 -15.56
CA SER A 17 -40.16 -29.85 -14.69
C SER A 17 -38.87 -29.20 -15.18
N CYS A 18 -38.97 -28.20 -16.04
CA CYS A 18 -37.89 -27.27 -16.27
C CYS A 18 -37.63 -26.55 -14.93
N LYS A 19 -36.75 -27.12 -14.09
CA LYS A 19 -36.22 -26.37 -12.96
C LYS A 19 -35.52 -25.15 -13.57
N ARG A 20 -36.09 -23.95 -13.41
CA ARG A 20 -35.38 -22.72 -13.72
C ARG A 20 -34.05 -22.76 -12.95
N LYS A 21 -32.93 -22.52 -13.63
CA LYS A 21 -31.64 -22.36 -12.95
C LYS A 21 -31.86 -21.31 -11.85
N PRO A 22 -31.48 -21.58 -10.59
CA PRO A 22 -31.59 -20.58 -9.53
C PRO A 22 -30.82 -19.34 -9.95
N LEU A 23 -31.28 -18.18 -9.54
CA LEU A 23 -30.63 -16.88 -9.85
C LEU A 23 -29.23 -16.81 -9.29
N TYR A 24 -28.98 -17.45 -8.15
CA TYR A 24 -27.70 -17.59 -7.49
C TYR A 24 -27.44 -19.06 -7.15
N GLU A 25 -26.17 -19.48 -7.29
CA GLU A 25 -25.75 -20.83 -6.90
C GLU A 25 -25.75 -21.00 -5.37
N GLY A 26 -25.92 -22.22 -4.89
CA GLY A 26 -25.80 -22.56 -3.48
C GLY A 26 -24.33 -22.78 -3.05
N PRO A 27 -24.07 -22.84 -1.75
CA PRO A 27 -22.73 -23.10 -1.21
C PRO A 27 -22.29 -24.55 -1.48
N LEU A 28 -20.99 -24.73 -1.63
CA LEU A 28 -20.32 -26.04 -1.66
C LEU A 28 -19.69 -26.33 -0.28
N SER A 29 -19.48 -27.61 0.06
CA SER A 29 -18.64 -27.96 1.19
C SER A 29 -17.18 -27.51 0.96
N PRO A 30 -16.34 -27.37 1.99
CA PRO A 30 -14.94 -26.97 1.83
C PRO A 30 -14.18 -27.87 0.85
N GLU A 31 -14.39 -29.17 0.91
CA GLU A 31 -13.76 -30.15 0.03
C GLU A 31 -14.29 -30.10 -1.42
N GLU A 32 -15.58 -29.78 -1.62
CA GLU A 32 -16.16 -29.60 -2.95
C GLU A 32 -15.70 -28.29 -3.58
N SER A 33 -15.71 -27.20 -2.83
CA SER A 33 -15.18 -25.90 -3.26
C SER A 33 -13.73 -26.02 -3.73
N MET A 34 -12.86 -26.65 -2.93
CA MET A 34 -11.45 -26.85 -3.26
C MET A 34 -11.25 -27.65 -4.58
N LYS A 35 -12.15 -28.56 -4.94
CA LYS A 35 -12.09 -29.30 -6.22
C LYS A 35 -12.34 -28.41 -7.45
N THR A 36 -12.96 -27.26 -7.27
CA THR A 36 -13.24 -26.30 -8.35
C THR A 36 -12.03 -25.40 -8.65
N PHE A 37 -11.02 -25.37 -7.79
CA PHE A 37 -9.84 -24.53 -7.96
C PHE A 37 -8.98 -24.96 -9.15
N ARG A 38 -8.57 -24.01 -9.95
CA ARG A 38 -7.70 -24.20 -11.13
C ARG A 38 -6.46 -23.34 -10.95
N PHE A 39 -5.31 -23.99 -10.82
CA PHE A 39 -3.99 -23.36 -10.75
C PHE A 39 -3.33 -23.37 -12.12
N THR A 40 -2.63 -22.29 -12.43
CA THR A 40 -1.84 -22.20 -13.67
C THR A 40 -0.60 -23.06 -13.62
N ASP A 41 0.01 -23.23 -12.46
CA ASP A 41 1.21 -24.03 -12.25
C ASP A 41 0.97 -25.19 -11.28
N ASN A 42 2.01 -25.91 -10.92
CA ASN A 42 1.98 -27.14 -10.13
C ASN A 42 1.71 -26.89 -8.64
N PHE A 43 0.56 -26.26 -8.34
CA PHE A 43 0.08 -26.00 -6.98
C PHE A 43 -1.22 -26.70 -6.68
N LYS A 44 -1.49 -26.89 -5.40
CA LYS A 44 -2.78 -27.33 -4.84
C LYS A 44 -3.13 -26.47 -3.64
N ALA A 45 -4.41 -26.43 -3.29
CA ALA A 45 -4.86 -25.90 -2.00
C ALA A 45 -5.07 -27.06 -1.01
N GLU A 46 -4.84 -26.77 0.25
CA GLU A 46 -5.18 -27.61 1.40
C GLU A 46 -6.01 -26.79 2.38
N ILE A 47 -6.99 -27.41 3.06
CA ILE A 47 -7.79 -26.74 4.07
C ILE A 47 -6.93 -26.62 5.33
N PHE A 48 -6.64 -25.40 5.77
CA PHE A 48 -6.04 -25.14 7.09
C PHE A 48 -7.11 -25.06 8.18
N ALA A 49 -8.18 -24.32 7.92
CA ALA A 49 -9.34 -24.25 8.83
C ALA A 49 -10.62 -23.99 8.02
N SER A 50 -11.75 -24.41 8.54
CA SER A 50 -13.04 -24.13 7.97
C SER A 50 -14.10 -23.98 9.07
N GLU A 51 -15.29 -23.59 8.69
CA GLU A 51 -16.44 -23.62 9.59
C GLU A 51 -16.60 -24.98 10.28
N PRO A 52 -16.94 -25.07 11.57
CA PRO A 52 -17.28 -23.97 12.49
C PRO A 52 -16.09 -23.36 13.24
N LEU A 53 -14.85 -23.78 12.99
CA LEU A 53 -13.67 -23.28 13.73
C LEU A 53 -13.41 -21.80 13.47
N ILE A 54 -13.74 -21.33 12.25
CA ILE A 54 -13.62 -19.93 11.83
C ILE A 54 -14.84 -19.56 10.98
N ILE A 55 -15.30 -18.32 11.14
CA ILE A 55 -16.40 -17.71 10.35
C ILE A 55 -15.93 -16.33 9.87
N ASP A 56 -16.24 -15.96 8.63
CA ASP A 56 -15.91 -14.67 8.00
C ASP A 56 -14.45 -14.21 8.21
N PRO A 57 -13.41 -15.00 7.90
CA PRO A 57 -12.03 -14.61 8.12
C PRO A 57 -11.60 -13.49 7.16
N VAL A 58 -11.11 -12.36 7.70
CA VAL A 58 -10.64 -11.20 6.92
C VAL A 58 -9.17 -10.85 7.14
N SER A 59 -8.53 -11.37 8.18
CA SER A 59 -7.12 -11.14 8.46
C SER A 59 -6.56 -12.24 9.34
N MET A 60 -5.32 -12.65 9.12
CA MET A 60 -4.61 -13.64 9.93
C MET A 60 -3.16 -13.23 10.13
N GLN A 61 -2.67 -13.38 11.36
CA GLN A 61 -1.26 -13.20 11.71
C GLN A 61 -0.83 -14.28 12.70
N TYR A 62 0.44 -14.62 12.68
CA TYR A 62 1.04 -15.57 13.61
C TYR A 62 1.83 -14.85 14.71
N ASP A 63 1.67 -15.27 15.96
CA ASP A 63 2.56 -14.82 17.03
C ASP A 63 3.95 -15.48 16.95
N GLY A 64 4.86 -15.11 17.86
CA GLY A 64 6.22 -15.66 17.87
C GLY A 64 6.32 -17.16 18.19
N ASP A 65 5.25 -17.78 18.65
CA ASP A 65 5.17 -19.22 18.93
C ASP A 65 4.46 -20.00 17.81
N GLY A 66 4.00 -19.31 16.77
CA GLY A 66 3.33 -19.92 15.62
C GLY A 66 1.83 -20.13 15.80
N ASN A 67 1.21 -19.54 16.83
CA ASN A 67 -0.25 -19.55 16.96
C ASN A 67 -0.86 -18.60 15.93
N ALA A 68 -1.88 -19.08 15.18
CA ALA A 68 -2.58 -18.27 14.20
C ALA A 68 -3.72 -17.48 14.84
N TYR A 69 -3.65 -16.15 14.82
CA TYR A 69 -4.75 -15.28 15.24
C TYR A 69 -5.50 -14.76 14.04
N VAL A 70 -6.80 -15.03 14.01
CA VAL A 70 -7.68 -14.74 12.88
C VAL A 70 -8.80 -13.79 13.29
N VAL A 71 -9.00 -12.76 12.49
CA VAL A 71 -10.15 -11.85 12.61
C VAL A 71 -11.33 -12.47 11.89
N GLY A 72 -12.40 -12.78 12.62
CA GLY A 72 -13.71 -13.12 12.09
C GLY A 72 -14.63 -11.89 12.14
N MET A 73 -15.00 -11.36 10.97
CA MET A 73 -15.87 -10.18 10.86
C MET A 73 -17.35 -10.60 10.75
N LEU A 74 -17.90 -11.23 11.81
CA LEU A 74 -19.23 -11.82 11.84
C LEU A 74 -20.38 -10.80 11.69
N ASP A 75 -20.08 -9.52 11.78
CA ASP A 75 -21.01 -8.41 11.63
C ASP A 75 -20.83 -7.62 10.33
N ALA A 76 -20.07 -8.16 9.37
CA ALA A 76 -19.92 -7.59 8.04
C ALA A 76 -21.27 -7.47 7.33
N TYR A 77 -21.52 -6.33 6.69
CA TYR A 77 -22.74 -6.03 5.89
C TYR A 77 -24.06 -6.14 6.66
N LYS A 78 -24.02 -6.07 7.98
CA LYS A 78 -25.19 -6.16 8.86
C LYS A 78 -25.68 -4.80 9.34
N ASP A 79 -26.95 -4.74 9.73
CA ASP A 79 -27.55 -3.57 10.35
C ASP A 79 -26.83 -3.19 11.64
N ASP A 80 -26.80 -1.88 11.97
CA ASP A 80 -26.16 -1.35 13.17
C ASP A 80 -26.66 -1.99 14.46
N SER A 81 -27.90 -2.46 14.50
CA SER A 81 -28.51 -3.12 15.68
C SER A 81 -27.86 -4.47 16.01
N VAL A 82 -27.14 -5.08 15.06
CA VAL A 82 -26.48 -6.39 15.22
C VAL A 82 -24.95 -6.31 15.15
N LYS A 83 -24.38 -5.11 15.06
CA LYS A 83 -22.94 -4.89 15.09
C LYS A 83 -22.32 -5.29 16.45
N GLY A 84 -21.01 -5.55 16.47
CA GLY A 84 -20.28 -5.98 17.67
C GLY A 84 -20.28 -7.49 17.87
N LYS A 85 -20.33 -8.27 16.79
CA LYS A 85 -20.19 -9.74 16.83
C LYS A 85 -18.84 -10.23 16.35
N GLY A 86 -17.99 -9.34 15.86
CA GLY A 86 -16.62 -9.66 15.42
C GLY A 86 -15.79 -10.28 16.54
N LYS A 87 -14.87 -11.17 16.16
CA LYS A 87 -14.02 -11.93 17.09
C LYS A 87 -12.59 -12.00 16.59
N ILE A 88 -11.67 -12.15 17.54
CA ILE A 88 -10.34 -12.69 17.27
C ILE A 88 -10.31 -14.11 17.80
N VAL A 89 -10.01 -15.07 16.94
CA VAL A 89 -9.85 -16.47 17.34
C VAL A 89 -8.40 -16.89 17.20
N MET A 90 -7.91 -17.68 18.11
CA MET A 90 -6.62 -18.35 18.05
C MET A 90 -6.85 -19.78 17.54
N LEU A 91 -6.32 -20.09 16.37
CA LEU A 91 -6.37 -21.43 15.77
C LEU A 91 -5.06 -22.17 16.05
N LYS A 92 -5.17 -23.45 16.36
CA LYS A 92 -4.02 -24.35 16.57
C LYS A 92 -4.21 -25.67 15.84
N ASP A 93 -3.12 -26.17 15.30
CA ASP A 93 -2.93 -27.56 14.86
C ASP A 93 -2.25 -28.30 16.02
N THR A 94 -3.01 -29.06 16.79
CA THR A 94 -2.49 -29.75 18.00
C THR A 94 -1.98 -31.16 17.69
N ASN A 95 -2.40 -31.73 16.56
CA ASN A 95 -2.02 -33.08 16.13
C ASN A 95 -0.86 -33.08 15.10
N GLY A 96 -0.50 -31.92 14.54
CA GLY A 96 0.63 -31.75 13.63
C GLY A 96 0.36 -32.19 12.20
N ASP A 97 -0.91 -32.26 11.77
CA ASP A 97 -1.27 -32.66 10.39
C ASP A 97 -1.35 -31.49 9.41
N GLY A 98 -1.15 -30.27 9.89
CA GLY A 98 -1.20 -29.03 9.10
C GLY A 98 -2.59 -28.46 8.95
N ARG A 99 -3.56 -28.95 9.71
CA ARG A 99 -4.92 -28.42 9.78
C ARG A 99 -5.23 -28.03 11.24
N ALA A 100 -5.80 -26.86 11.41
CA ALA A 100 -6.24 -26.45 12.75
C ALA A 100 -7.39 -27.35 13.22
N ASP A 101 -7.24 -27.86 14.45
CA ASP A 101 -8.23 -28.72 15.09
C ASP A 101 -8.86 -28.08 16.34
N THR A 102 -8.32 -26.94 16.79
CA THR A 102 -8.87 -26.17 17.91
C THR A 102 -9.01 -24.70 17.56
N SER A 103 -10.05 -24.06 18.14
CA SER A 103 -10.34 -22.65 18.03
C SER A 103 -10.68 -22.08 19.41
N THR A 104 -9.92 -21.08 19.87
CA THR A 104 -10.16 -20.37 21.13
C THR A 104 -10.50 -18.93 20.84
N VAL A 105 -11.59 -18.41 21.39
CA VAL A 105 -11.95 -17.00 21.26
C VAL A 105 -11.04 -16.18 22.17
N PHE A 106 -10.11 -15.43 21.58
CA PHE A 106 -9.17 -14.55 22.27
C PHE A 106 -9.81 -13.20 22.67
N VAL A 107 -10.57 -12.61 21.77
CA VAL A 107 -11.38 -11.39 22.01
C VAL A 107 -12.70 -11.56 21.29
N ASP A 108 -13.79 -11.14 21.89
CA ASP A 108 -15.12 -11.08 21.28
C ASP A 108 -15.72 -9.66 21.32
N SER A 109 -16.95 -9.54 20.86
CA SER A 109 -17.73 -8.30 20.91
C SER A 109 -17.05 -7.12 20.22
N LEU A 110 -16.31 -7.38 19.15
CA LEU A 110 -15.68 -6.37 18.31
C LEU A 110 -16.64 -5.90 17.22
N ARG A 111 -16.69 -4.58 17.00
CA ARG A 111 -17.42 -4.01 15.89
C ARG A 111 -16.53 -3.98 14.65
N GLU A 112 -16.91 -4.70 13.61
CA GLU A 112 -16.27 -4.68 12.29
C GLU A 112 -14.73 -4.71 12.37
N ALA A 113 -14.18 -5.64 13.16
CA ALA A 113 -12.74 -5.81 13.28
C ALA A 113 -12.13 -6.20 11.93
N THR A 114 -11.07 -5.54 11.51
CA THR A 114 -10.48 -5.65 10.17
C THR A 114 -9.07 -6.23 10.14
N SER A 115 -8.31 -6.09 11.22
CA SER A 115 -6.90 -6.47 11.23
C SER A 115 -6.36 -6.75 12.62
N VAL A 116 -5.34 -7.61 12.68
CA VAL A 116 -4.64 -8.02 13.90
C VAL A 116 -3.13 -8.02 13.67
N LEU A 117 -2.34 -7.66 14.71
CA LEU A 117 -0.89 -7.74 14.70
C LEU A 117 -0.36 -8.09 16.09
N PRO A 118 0.47 -9.15 16.27
CA PRO A 118 1.11 -9.47 17.55
C PRO A 118 2.09 -8.39 18.02
N TRP A 119 2.02 -8.02 19.29
CA TRP A 119 2.91 -7.06 19.94
C TRP A 119 3.02 -7.32 21.45
N LYS A 120 4.24 -7.37 21.98
CA LYS A 120 4.55 -7.53 23.44
C LYS A 120 3.73 -8.61 24.17
N GLY A 121 3.57 -9.77 23.52
CA GLY A 121 2.82 -10.91 24.07
C GLY A 121 1.30 -10.72 24.07
N GLY A 122 0.79 -9.75 23.33
CA GLY A 122 -0.63 -9.52 23.07
C GLY A 122 -0.86 -9.19 21.60
N LEU A 123 -1.98 -8.57 21.29
CA LEU A 123 -2.42 -8.25 19.94
C LEU A 123 -2.84 -6.78 19.82
N LEU A 124 -2.41 -6.13 18.75
CA LEU A 124 -3.01 -4.90 18.24
C LEU A 124 -4.17 -5.29 17.33
N VAL A 125 -5.33 -4.67 17.50
CA VAL A 125 -6.55 -4.95 16.75
C VAL A 125 -7.12 -3.65 16.20
N CYS A 126 -7.36 -3.60 14.87
CA CYS A 126 -8.17 -2.56 14.25
C CYS A 126 -9.65 -2.94 14.35
N ALA A 127 -10.41 -2.11 15.03
CA ALA A 127 -11.87 -2.15 15.09
C ALA A 127 -12.34 -0.69 15.21
N ALA A 128 -12.62 -0.06 14.07
CA ALA A 128 -12.87 1.38 14.02
C ALA A 128 -13.98 1.81 14.98
N PRO A 129 -13.84 2.97 15.65
CA PRO A 129 -12.83 4.02 15.44
C PRO A 129 -11.50 3.82 16.19
N TYR A 130 -11.15 2.60 16.58
CA TYR A 130 -10.03 2.32 17.48
C TYR A 130 -8.96 1.43 16.86
N ILE A 131 -7.70 1.62 17.32
CA ILE A 131 -6.67 0.57 17.37
C ILE A 131 -6.45 0.27 18.85
N THR A 132 -6.73 -0.97 19.24
CA THR A 132 -6.73 -1.42 20.65
C THR A 132 -5.71 -2.52 20.86
N TYR A 133 -5.00 -2.46 21.98
CA TYR A 133 -4.13 -3.54 22.43
C TYR A 133 -4.88 -4.46 23.40
N TYR A 134 -4.80 -5.77 23.15
CA TYR A 134 -5.36 -6.81 23.98
C TYR A 134 -4.27 -7.79 24.41
N LYS A 135 -4.33 -8.31 25.61
CA LYS A 135 -3.38 -9.30 26.11
C LYS A 135 -4.05 -10.28 27.06
N ASP A 136 -3.61 -11.53 26.99
CA ASP A 136 -3.86 -12.59 27.97
C ASP A 136 -2.68 -12.59 28.96
N THR A 137 -2.93 -12.41 30.27
CA THR A 137 -1.91 -12.39 31.31
C THR A 137 -1.97 -13.59 32.24
N ASP A 138 -3.06 -14.33 32.28
CA ASP A 138 -3.23 -15.55 33.12
C ASP A 138 -3.05 -16.85 32.33
N GLY A 139 -2.98 -16.77 30.96
CA GLY A 139 -2.67 -17.90 30.11
C GLY A 139 -3.85 -18.81 29.78
N ASP A 140 -5.09 -18.33 29.97
CA ASP A 140 -6.30 -19.10 29.66
C ASP A 140 -6.68 -19.07 28.18
N GLY A 141 -5.95 -18.29 27.36
CA GLY A 141 -6.17 -18.11 25.93
C GLY A 141 -7.20 -17.03 25.60
N ARG A 142 -7.64 -16.24 26.58
CA ARG A 142 -8.54 -15.11 26.43
C ARG A 142 -7.87 -13.83 26.92
N SER A 143 -8.19 -12.71 26.30
CA SER A 143 -7.60 -11.44 26.73
C SER A 143 -8.31 -10.91 28.00
N ASP A 144 -7.53 -10.59 29.03
CA ASP A 144 -7.94 -9.95 30.28
C ASP A 144 -7.47 -8.49 30.36
N VAL A 145 -6.57 -8.05 29.48
CA VAL A 145 -6.11 -6.66 29.34
C VAL A 145 -6.65 -6.05 28.07
N LYS A 146 -7.16 -4.80 28.19
CA LYS A 146 -7.61 -3.97 27.06
C LYS A 146 -7.10 -2.55 27.23
N GLU A 147 -6.31 -2.06 26.25
CA GLU A 147 -5.82 -0.68 26.19
C GLU A 147 -6.17 -0.06 24.82
N ILE A 148 -7.03 0.95 24.80
CA ILE A 148 -7.27 1.72 23.57
C ILE A 148 -6.04 2.61 23.32
N LEU A 149 -5.29 2.32 22.27
CA LEU A 149 -4.09 3.07 21.90
C LEU A 149 -4.42 4.29 21.07
N PHE A 150 -5.18 4.10 19.99
CA PHE A 150 -5.57 5.18 19.09
C PHE A 150 -7.08 5.22 18.93
N THR A 151 -7.61 6.44 18.77
CA THR A 151 -9.04 6.69 18.51
C THR A 151 -9.19 7.81 17.48
N GLY A 152 -10.36 7.84 16.82
CA GLY A 152 -10.72 8.91 15.88
C GLY A 152 -10.70 8.49 14.41
N PHE A 153 -10.54 7.20 14.10
CA PHE A 153 -10.68 6.69 12.74
C PHE A 153 -12.13 6.67 12.27
N PHE A 154 -12.31 6.77 10.95
CA PHE A 154 -13.62 6.65 10.31
C PHE A 154 -14.24 5.26 10.57
N ASN A 155 -15.57 5.22 10.82
CA ASN A 155 -16.28 4.00 11.22
C ASN A 155 -17.72 3.89 10.66
N LYS A 156 -17.95 4.47 9.46
CA LYS A 156 -19.30 4.48 8.86
C LYS A 156 -19.44 3.57 7.65
N ASN A 157 -18.36 2.92 7.22
CA ASN A 157 -18.38 1.97 6.12
C ASN A 157 -17.22 0.98 6.31
N GLU A 158 -17.53 -0.28 6.50
CA GLU A 158 -16.59 -1.37 6.74
C GLU A 158 -15.57 -1.59 5.62
N GLU A 159 -15.90 -1.20 4.39
CA GLU A 159 -15.01 -1.39 3.22
C GLU A 159 -13.84 -0.39 3.15
N VAL A 160 -13.86 0.67 3.98
CA VAL A 160 -12.86 1.73 3.92
C VAL A 160 -12.35 2.15 5.31
N GLN A 161 -12.51 1.30 6.30
CA GLN A 161 -12.01 1.52 7.67
C GLN A 161 -10.51 1.29 7.78
N VAL A 162 -9.93 1.68 8.93
CA VAL A 162 -8.54 1.37 9.28
C VAL A 162 -8.32 -0.15 9.31
N THR A 163 -7.29 -0.62 8.59
CA THR A 163 -7.04 -2.06 8.35
C THR A 163 -5.58 -2.36 8.03
N ASN A 164 -5.27 -3.64 7.78
CA ASN A 164 -3.99 -4.13 7.27
C ASN A 164 -2.78 -3.70 8.13
N LEU A 165 -2.83 -3.93 9.46
CA LEU A 165 -1.66 -3.74 10.30
C LEU A 165 -0.49 -4.59 9.80
N ARG A 166 0.66 -3.94 9.53
CA ARG A 166 1.89 -4.61 9.10
C ARG A 166 3.10 -4.00 9.81
N PHE A 167 3.91 -4.84 10.43
CA PHE A 167 5.22 -4.42 10.94
C PHE A 167 6.22 -4.37 9.79
N GLY A 168 6.80 -3.19 9.55
CA GLY A 168 7.79 -2.95 8.52
C GLY A 168 9.21 -3.24 8.96
N ILE A 169 10.11 -3.45 7.98
CA ILE A 169 11.55 -3.59 8.24
C ILE A 169 12.13 -2.38 8.97
N ASP A 170 11.57 -1.20 8.79
CA ASP A 170 11.94 0.09 9.38
C ASP A 170 11.41 0.31 10.81
N ASN A 171 10.92 -0.75 11.47
CA ASN A 171 10.35 -0.75 12.81
C ASN A 171 9.03 0.04 12.97
N TRP A 172 8.44 0.53 11.89
CA TRP A 172 7.12 1.14 11.90
C TRP A 172 6.02 0.08 11.74
N ILE A 173 4.89 0.33 12.38
CA ILE A 173 3.65 -0.41 12.15
C ILE A 173 2.78 0.46 11.25
N TYR A 174 2.42 -0.08 10.10
CA TYR A 174 1.61 0.58 9.09
C TYR A 174 0.16 0.10 9.16
N ALA A 175 -0.77 0.98 8.81
CA ALA A 175 -2.18 0.69 8.64
C ALA A 175 -2.74 1.47 7.45
N ASN A 176 -3.55 0.82 6.61
CA ASN A 176 -4.33 1.49 5.59
C ASN A 176 -5.51 2.22 6.24
N ASN A 177 -5.96 3.33 5.66
CA ASN A 177 -7.10 4.12 6.15
C ASN A 177 -8.11 4.45 5.02
N GLY A 178 -8.00 3.84 3.84
CA GLY A 178 -8.88 4.10 2.71
C GLY A 178 -8.97 5.57 2.27
N GLY A 179 -8.06 6.42 2.73
CA GLY A 179 -8.11 7.87 2.51
C GLY A 179 -9.21 8.60 3.30
N GLN A 180 -9.86 7.93 4.23
CA GLN A 180 -10.95 8.47 5.02
C GLN A 180 -10.49 9.57 5.98
N ALA A 181 -11.42 10.46 6.32
CA ALA A 181 -11.21 11.47 7.34
C ALA A 181 -11.04 10.84 8.73
N GLY A 182 -10.30 11.50 9.61
CA GLY A 182 -10.14 11.12 11.01
C GLY A 182 -9.22 12.10 11.72
N GLU A 183 -9.50 12.32 13.00
CA GLU A 183 -8.70 13.15 13.91
C GLU A 183 -8.13 12.22 14.99
N ILE A 184 -6.95 11.68 14.74
CA ILE A 184 -6.38 10.59 15.54
C ILE A 184 -5.73 11.13 16.81
N SER A 185 -6.13 10.56 17.95
CA SER A 185 -5.49 10.77 19.24
C SER A 185 -4.77 9.50 19.70
N PHE A 186 -3.61 9.66 20.35
CA PHE A 186 -2.83 8.57 20.92
C PHE A 186 -2.88 8.63 22.45
N SER A 187 -3.38 7.59 23.11
CA SER A 187 -3.57 7.55 24.58
C SER A 187 -2.28 7.75 25.38
N ARG A 188 -1.14 7.29 24.84
CA ARG A 188 0.17 7.46 25.48
C ARG A 188 0.80 8.83 25.25
N ARG A 189 0.17 9.66 24.42
CA ARG A 189 0.58 11.05 24.16
C ARG A 189 -0.65 11.97 24.18
N PRO A 190 -1.33 12.11 25.33
CA PRO A 190 -2.59 12.87 25.42
C PRO A 190 -2.46 14.34 25.09
N ASP A 191 -1.25 14.92 25.29
CA ASP A 191 -0.95 16.33 24.99
C ASP A 191 -0.53 16.58 23.54
N ALA A 192 -0.33 15.53 22.72
CA ALA A 192 0.00 15.69 21.31
C ALA A 192 -1.22 16.23 20.53
N PRO A 193 -1.01 17.11 19.54
CA PRO A 193 -2.08 17.52 18.64
C PRO A 193 -2.73 16.29 17.98
N ARG A 194 -4.05 16.39 17.76
CA ARG A 194 -4.74 15.38 16.94
C ARG A 194 -4.20 15.38 15.52
N LEU A 195 -4.02 14.20 14.98
CA LEU A 195 -3.49 14.00 13.64
C LEU A 195 -4.63 13.83 12.64
N ASN A 196 -4.78 14.76 11.71
CA ASN A 196 -5.71 14.62 10.60
C ASN A 196 -5.17 13.63 9.57
N VAL A 197 -5.89 12.54 9.30
CA VAL A 197 -5.47 11.47 8.37
C VAL A 197 -6.24 11.47 7.04
N GLN A 198 -7.03 12.52 6.75
CA GLN A 198 -7.77 12.61 5.49
C GLN A 198 -6.82 12.51 4.28
N GLY A 199 -7.14 11.63 3.34
CA GLY A 199 -6.36 11.39 2.13
C GLY A 199 -5.05 10.63 2.34
N ALA A 200 -4.80 10.12 3.55
CA ALA A 200 -3.58 9.41 3.91
C ALA A 200 -3.88 8.09 4.61
N ASP A 201 -2.87 7.24 4.65
CA ASP A 201 -2.77 6.10 5.55
C ASP A 201 -2.13 6.52 6.88
N PHE A 202 -1.91 5.56 7.77
CA PHE A 202 -1.42 5.80 9.12
C PHE A 202 -0.23 4.90 9.42
N ARG A 203 0.73 5.39 10.21
CA ARG A 203 1.81 4.55 10.79
C ARG A 203 2.21 5.04 12.17
N PHE A 204 2.74 4.13 12.97
CA PHE A 204 3.14 4.42 14.34
C PHE A 204 4.27 3.51 14.83
N ARG A 205 4.95 3.95 15.90
CA ARG A 205 5.99 3.20 16.62
C ARG A 205 5.66 3.21 18.11
N LEU A 206 5.40 2.04 18.68
CA LEU A 206 5.08 1.91 20.10
C LEU A 206 6.31 1.91 21.01
N ASP A 207 7.49 1.60 20.46
CA ASP A 207 8.77 1.69 21.17
C ASP A 207 9.21 3.14 21.44
N ARG A 208 8.76 4.08 20.62
CA ARG A 208 9.06 5.52 20.72
C ARG A 208 7.84 6.40 20.99
N ASN A 209 6.67 5.83 21.04
CA ASN A 209 5.39 6.55 21.11
C ASN A 209 5.25 7.61 20.00
N GLU A 210 5.66 7.28 18.78
CA GLU A 210 5.55 8.12 17.59
C GLU A 210 4.36 7.68 16.73
N PHE A 211 3.72 8.63 16.05
CA PHE A 211 2.66 8.36 15.09
C PHE A 211 2.57 9.50 14.08
N GLU A 212 2.27 9.16 12.83
CA GLU A 212 2.19 10.13 11.75
C GLU A 212 1.34 9.64 10.57
N ARG A 213 1.04 10.55 9.66
CA ARG A 213 0.44 10.24 8.37
C ARG A 213 1.42 9.43 7.53
N SER A 214 0.87 8.47 6.80
CA SER A 214 1.63 7.68 5.84
C SER A 214 1.04 7.83 4.44
N THR A 215 1.85 7.66 3.42
CA THR A 215 1.36 7.71 2.04
C THR A 215 0.29 6.65 1.81
N GLY A 216 -0.84 7.09 1.29
CA GLY A 216 -2.01 6.31 0.92
C GLY A 216 -2.78 7.02 -0.20
N PRO A 217 -4.00 6.62 -0.50
CA PRO A 217 -4.80 5.66 0.25
C PRO A 217 -4.59 4.21 -0.19
N GLY A 218 -4.34 3.32 0.78
CA GLY A 218 -4.49 1.90 0.62
C GLY A 218 -5.84 1.43 1.15
N GLN A 219 -6.46 0.42 0.53
CA GLN A 219 -7.80 -0.02 0.91
C GLN A 219 -7.79 -1.46 1.45
N PHE A 220 -7.66 -2.47 0.61
CA PHE A 220 -7.85 -3.87 1.01
C PHE A 220 -6.58 -4.71 1.08
N GLY A 221 -5.42 -4.16 0.81
CA GLY A 221 -4.15 -4.90 0.86
C GLY A 221 -2.97 -3.96 1.09
N LEU A 222 -2.01 -4.43 1.87
CA LEU A 222 -0.74 -3.75 2.15
C LEU A 222 0.39 -4.77 2.13
N ALA A 223 1.20 -4.73 1.09
CA ALA A 223 2.42 -5.51 0.97
C ALA A 223 3.64 -4.62 1.24
N ILE A 224 4.66 -5.20 1.87
CA ILE A 224 5.96 -4.56 2.12
C ILE A 224 7.04 -5.54 1.69
N ASP A 225 7.91 -5.13 0.76
CA ASP A 225 9.01 -5.98 0.30
C ASP A 225 10.19 -6.02 1.29
N ASP A 226 11.25 -6.75 0.93
CA ASP A 226 12.45 -6.90 1.76
C ASP A 226 13.15 -5.58 2.07
N TRP A 227 12.94 -4.54 1.24
CA TRP A 227 13.60 -3.25 1.32
C TRP A 227 12.76 -2.15 1.96
N GLY A 228 11.51 -2.47 2.34
CA GLY A 228 10.58 -1.52 2.93
C GLY A 228 9.71 -0.75 1.92
N HIS A 229 9.77 -1.09 0.62
CA HIS A 229 8.85 -0.51 -0.34
C HIS A 229 7.43 -1.01 -0.08
N ARG A 230 6.46 -0.11 -0.19
CA ARG A 230 5.06 -0.40 0.12
C ARG A 230 4.22 -0.45 -1.14
N PHE A 231 3.41 -1.51 -1.20
CA PHE A 231 2.45 -1.76 -2.27
C PHE A 231 1.07 -1.93 -1.67
N PHE A 232 0.06 -1.43 -2.35
CA PHE A 232 -1.32 -1.58 -1.88
C PHE A 232 -2.31 -1.70 -3.01
N THR A 233 -3.49 -2.25 -2.68
CA THR A 233 -4.61 -2.44 -3.58
C THR A 233 -5.71 -1.41 -3.31
N ALA A 234 -6.50 -1.13 -4.33
CA ALA A 234 -7.81 -0.52 -4.24
C ALA A 234 -8.75 -1.29 -5.18
N ASN A 235 -10.06 -1.18 -4.99
CA ASN A 235 -11.06 -1.98 -5.69
C ASN A 235 -10.75 -2.33 -7.15
N SER A 236 -10.39 -1.34 -7.96
CA SER A 236 -10.14 -1.50 -9.40
C SER A 236 -8.67 -1.45 -9.80
N LEU A 237 -7.76 -1.30 -8.84
CA LEU A 237 -6.32 -1.22 -9.06
C LEU A 237 -5.62 -2.26 -8.18
N HIS A 238 -5.25 -3.38 -8.76
CA HIS A 238 -4.70 -4.52 -8.05
C HIS A 238 -3.33 -4.23 -7.43
N ILE A 239 -2.51 -3.33 -8.00
CA ILE A 239 -1.20 -3.00 -7.46
C ILE A 239 -0.79 -1.55 -7.72
N ARG A 240 -0.37 -0.86 -6.67
CA ARG A 240 0.24 0.47 -6.71
C ARG A 240 1.41 0.51 -5.76
N GLN A 241 2.44 1.30 -6.07
CA GLN A 241 3.61 1.49 -5.22
C GLN A 241 3.67 2.90 -4.67
N VAL A 242 4.08 3.03 -3.40
CA VAL A 242 4.51 4.30 -2.83
C VAL A 242 5.88 4.64 -3.40
N VAL A 243 5.98 5.79 -4.07
CA VAL A 243 7.25 6.29 -4.65
C VAL A 243 7.83 7.40 -3.79
N VAL A 244 7.01 8.36 -3.37
CA VAL A 244 7.43 9.45 -2.47
C VAL A 244 6.69 9.31 -1.14
N PRO A 245 7.39 9.04 -0.04
CA PRO A 245 6.79 9.11 1.28
C PRO A 245 6.24 10.50 1.60
N LEU A 246 5.00 10.55 2.11
CA LEU A 246 4.24 11.80 2.32
C LEU A 246 5.02 12.81 3.18
N ARG A 247 5.77 12.35 4.17
CA ARG A 247 6.61 13.18 5.05
C ARG A 247 7.59 14.08 4.29
N TYR A 248 8.04 13.68 3.09
CA TYR A 248 8.91 14.52 2.27
C TYR A 248 8.15 15.65 1.58
N LEU A 249 6.91 15.42 1.14
CA LEU A 249 6.11 16.46 0.49
C LEU A 249 5.57 17.48 1.51
N GLU A 250 5.30 17.04 2.73
CA GLU A 250 4.77 17.90 3.80
C GLU A 250 5.79 18.94 4.30
N ARG A 251 7.08 18.77 3.98
CA ARG A 251 8.12 19.77 4.26
C ARG A 251 7.92 21.08 3.50
N ASN A 252 7.33 21.02 2.30
CA ASN A 252 7.07 22.19 1.48
C ASN A 252 5.56 22.41 1.31
N PRO A 253 4.94 23.25 2.16
CA PRO A 253 3.51 23.52 2.10
C PRO A 253 3.08 24.24 0.81
N TYR A 254 4.01 24.90 0.12
CA TYR A 254 3.77 25.67 -1.11
C TYR A 254 3.79 24.81 -2.37
N LEU A 255 4.09 23.51 -2.25
CA LEU A 255 4.11 22.63 -3.42
C LEU A 255 2.68 22.49 -3.97
N PRO A 256 2.45 22.74 -5.30
CA PRO A 256 1.11 22.65 -5.88
C PRO A 256 0.60 21.20 -5.89
N ALA A 257 -0.72 21.02 -5.85
CA ALA A 257 -1.35 19.71 -5.86
C ALA A 257 -0.91 18.84 -7.05
N SER A 258 -0.70 19.44 -8.21
CA SER A 258 -0.20 18.76 -9.41
C SER A 258 1.20 18.16 -9.28
N ALA A 259 2.01 18.66 -8.33
CA ALA A 259 3.35 18.13 -8.03
C ALA A 259 3.37 17.21 -6.79
N LYS A 260 2.25 17.03 -6.09
CA LYS A 260 2.14 16.18 -4.90
C LYS A 260 1.84 14.71 -5.24
N SER A 261 2.33 14.20 -6.35
CA SER A 261 2.21 12.77 -6.65
C SER A 261 3.09 11.96 -5.70
N THR A 262 2.52 10.92 -5.12
CA THR A 262 3.19 10.07 -4.12
C THR A 262 3.18 8.60 -4.51
N ILE A 263 2.28 8.22 -5.43
CA ILE A 263 1.91 6.83 -5.72
C ILE A 263 1.96 6.62 -7.23
N GLN A 264 2.49 5.48 -7.64
CA GLN A 264 2.51 5.01 -9.02
C GLN A 264 1.65 3.75 -9.18
N ASN A 265 0.80 3.71 -10.19
CA ASN A 265 0.29 2.45 -10.72
C ASN A 265 1.44 1.78 -11.45
N ILE A 266 1.87 0.60 -11.00
CA ILE A 266 3.07 -0.06 -11.49
C ILE A 266 2.77 -1.27 -12.38
N SER A 267 1.50 -1.61 -12.60
CA SER A 267 1.11 -2.67 -13.53
C SER A 267 1.51 -2.30 -14.96
N ASP A 268 2.12 -3.22 -15.68
CA ASP A 268 2.46 -3.10 -17.11
C ASP A 268 1.33 -3.61 -18.03
N HIS A 269 0.21 -4.01 -17.45
CA HIS A 269 -0.96 -4.53 -18.16
C HIS A 269 -2.25 -3.88 -17.65
N ASP A 270 -3.30 -3.96 -18.46
CA ASP A 270 -4.61 -3.50 -18.09
C ASP A 270 -5.16 -4.28 -16.87
N PRO A 271 -6.05 -3.72 -16.06
CA PRO A 271 -6.64 -4.38 -14.90
C PRO A 271 -7.65 -5.48 -15.33
N LEU A 272 -7.27 -6.28 -16.32
CA LEU A 272 -8.00 -7.46 -16.77
C LEU A 272 -7.81 -8.62 -15.80
N MET A 273 -8.87 -9.36 -15.55
CA MET A 273 -8.82 -10.62 -14.81
C MET A 273 -9.51 -11.75 -15.60
N HIS A 274 -9.01 -12.97 -15.42
CA HIS A 274 -9.50 -14.16 -16.11
C HIS A 274 -10.32 -15.04 -15.15
N GLN A 275 -11.50 -14.54 -14.77
CA GLN A 275 -12.41 -15.25 -13.87
C GLN A 275 -13.01 -16.50 -14.53
N LEU A 276 -13.29 -17.52 -13.70
CA LEU A 276 -14.00 -18.74 -14.10
C LEU A 276 -15.43 -18.78 -13.54
N SER A 277 -15.70 -18.04 -12.47
CA SER A 277 -17.02 -17.90 -11.88
C SER A 277 -17.94 -17.03 -12.74
N GLU A 278 -19.23 -17.32 -12.72
CA GLU A 278 -20.24 -16.48 -13.39
C GLU A 278 -20.38 -15.13 -12.67
N THR A 279 -20.49 -14.04 -13.44
CA THR A 279 -20.80 -12.72 -12.88
C THR A 279 -22.21 -12.74 -12.27
N PRO A 280 -22.40 -12.35 -11.01
CA PRO A 280 -23.70 -12.33 -10.36
C PRO A 280 -24.71 -11.43 -11.11
N TYR A 281 -25.97 -11.88 -11.20
CA TYR A 281 -27.05 -11.16 -11.88
C TYR A 281 -27.15 -9.68 -11.43
N TRP A 282 -27.20 -9.44 -10.13
CA TRP A 282 -27.32 -8.10 -9.58
C TRP A 282 -26.17 -7.18 -10.02
N ARG A 283 -24.94 -7.72 -10.07
CA ARG A 283 -23.76 -6.96 -10.46
C ARG A 283 -23.81 -6.58 -11.94
N GLN A 284 -24.21 -7.52 -12.81
CA GLN A 284 -24.38 -7.23 -14.23
C GLN A 284 -25.41 -6.12 -14.46
N VAL A 285 -26.60 -6.26 -13.87
CA VAL A 285 -27.70 -5.30 -14.06
C VAL A 285 -27.35 -3.93 -13.49
N ARG A 286 -26.74 -3.88 -12.30
CA ARG A 286 -26.27 -2.61 -11.71
C ARG A 286 -25.28 -1.89 -12.62
N THR A 287 -24.29 -2.63 -13.12
CA THR A 287 -23.24 -2.07 -13.98
C THR A 287 -23.81 -1.57 -15.30
N ASP A 288 -24.71 -2.29 -15.92
CA ASP A 288 -25.39 -1.87 -17.16
C ASP A 288 -26.18 -0.56 -16.95
N ARG A 289 -26.93 -0.46 -15.83
CA ARG A 289 -27.66 0.78 -15.47
C ARG A 289 -26.72 1.96 -15.25
N ARG A 290 -25.59 1.74 -14.58
CA ARG A 290 -24.57 2.79 -14.34
C ARG A 290 -23.95 3.25 -15.65
N ASN A 291 -23.58 2.34 -16.54
CA ASN A 291 -23.01 2.67 -17.83
C ASN A 291 -24.00 3.45 -18.71
N MET A 292 -25.29 3.09 -18.70
CA MET A 292 -26.32 3.90 -19.38
C MET A 292 -26.38 5.32 -18.82
N ASN A 293 -26.39 5.46 -17.49
CA ASN A 293 -26.39 6.78 -16.83
C ASN A 293 -25.15 7.60 -17.19
N PHE A 294 -23.96 6.97 -17.26
CA PHE A 294 -22.72 7.65 -17.66
C PHE A 294 -22.83 8.18 -19.11
N GLN A 295 -23.35 7.37 -20.02
CA GLN A 295 -23.57 7.78 -21.42
C GLN A 295 -24.58 8.93 -21.53
N GLU A 296 -25.72 8.85 -20.83
CA GLU A 296 -26.75 9.89 -20.84
C GLU A 296 -26.23 11.22 -20.29
N ASN A 297 -25.29 11.19 -19.34
CA ASN A 297 -24.67 12.38 -18.75
C ASN A 297 -23.35 12.80 -19.43
N ASN A 298 -22.97 12.17 -20.57
CA ASN A 298 -21.73 12.42 -21.30
C ASN A 298 -20.46 12.31 -20.41
N LEU A 299 -20.45 11.36 -19.48
CA LEU A 299 -19.29 11.07 -18.65
C LEU A 299 -18.38 10.05 -19.37
N ASP A 300 -17.11 10.40 -19.50
CA ASP A 300 -16.08 9.49 -20.04
C ASP A 300 -15.68 8.46 -18.97
N ARG A 301 -16.59 7.54 -18.70
CA ARG A 301 -16.44 6.49 -17.69
C ARG A 301 -17.13 5.20 -18.13
N VAL A 302 -16.47 4.07 -17.90
CA VAL A 302 -17.00 2.72 -18.08
C VAL A 302 -16.74 1.91 -16.83
N GLU A 303 -17.75 1.19 -16.33
CA GLU A 303 -17.62 0.16 -15.29
C GLU A 303 -17.78 -1.23 -15.90
N TYR A 304 -17.11 -2.22 -15.29
CA TYR A 304 -17.15 -3.61 -15.70
C TYR A 304 -17.80 -4.48 -14.61
N ALA A 305 -18.72 -5.35 -15.02
CA ALA A 305 -19.36 -6.29 -14.10
C ALA A 305 -18.46 -7.51 -13.82
N GLY A 306 -17.62 -7.87 -14.78
CA GLY A 306 -16.67 -8.98 -14.69
C GLY A 306 -15.53 -8.78 -15.69
N GLY A 307 -14.51 -9.63 -15.63
CA GLY A 307 -13.34 -9.56 -16.50
C GLY A 307 -12.36 -8.43 -16.20
N HIS A 308 -12.62 -7.59 -15.20
CA HIS A 308 -11.74 -6.52 -14.71
C HIS A 308 -11.78 -6.50 -13.20
N PHE A 309 -10.66 -6.08 -12.57
CA PHE A 309 -10.61 -5.92 -11.13
C PHE A 309 -11.66 -4.91 -10.66
N THR A 310 -12.51 -5.34 -9.74
CA THR A 310 -13.57 -4.55 -9.12
C THR A 310 -13.73 -4.82 -7.64
N GLY A 311 -12.99 -5.79 -7.11
CA GLY A 311 -12.94 -6.20 -5.72
C GLY A 311 -11.53 -6.67 -5.34
N ALA A 312 -10.48 -5.99 -5.86
CA ALA A 312 -9.10 -6.35 -5.55
C ALA A 312 -8.83 -6.28 -4.04
N SER A 313 -8.26 -7.33 -3.48
CA SER A 313 -8.13 -7.53 -2.04
C SER A 313 -6.81 -8.21 -1.66
N GLY A 314 -6.37 -8.02 -0.43
CA GLY A 314 -5.32 -8.80 0.24
C GLY A 314 -3.92 -8.72 -0.34
N GLY A 315 -3.58 -7.77 -1.21
CA GLY A 315 -2.27 -7.69 -1.85
C GLY A 315 -1.13 -8.00 -0.87
N THR A 316 -0.43 -9.13 -1.08
CA THR A 316 0.57 -9.67 -0.14
C THR A 316 1.84 -10.08 -0.87
N TYR A 317 2.99 -9.63 -0.38
CA TYR A 317 4.31 -10.02 -0.85
C TYR A 317 4.63 -11.43 -0.35
N TYR A 318 4.90 -12.37 -1.25
CA TYR A 318 5.30 -13.71 -0.86
C TYR A 318 6.79 -13.72 -0.51
N ASP A 319 7.08 -13.97 0.75
CA ASP A 319 8.40 -13.96 1.36
C ASP A 319 8.71 -15.27 2.14
N GLY A 320 7.93 -16.32 1.84
CA GLY A 320 8.15 -17.67 2.34
C GLY A 320 9.23 -18.44 1.58
N ASP A 321 9.63 -19.59 2.12
CA ASP A 321 10.70 -20.46 1.60
C ASP A 321 10.19 -21.77 0.98
N LYS A 322 8.86 -21.95 0.84
CA LYS A 322 8.27 -23.22 0.36
C LYS A 322 7.89 -23.24 -1.11
N PHE A 323 7.63 -22.08 -1.71
CA PHE A 323 7.39 -22.03 -3.14
C PHE A 323 8.70 -22.06 -3.91
N PRO A 324 8.69 -22.44 -5.21
CA PRO A 324 9.86 -22.28 -6.06
C PRO A 324 10.42 -20.86 -6.02
N LYS A 325 11.74 -20.70 -6.18
CA LYS A 325 12.44 -19.42 -5.98
C LYS A 325 11.87 -18.26 -6.82
N GLU A 326 11.34 -18.56 -8.00
CA GLU A 326 10.73 -17.56 -8.89
C GLU A 326 9.44 -16.94 -8.35
N TYR A 327 8.86 -17.52 -7.31
CA TYR A 327 7.70 -16.98 -6.62
C TYR A 327 8.06 -16.05 -5.46
N TYR A 328 9.30 -16.15 -4.94
CA TYR A 328 9.75 -15.23 -3.90
C TYR A 328 9.75 -13.80 -4.42
N GLY A 329 9.18 -12.87 -3.68
CA GLY A 329 9.11 -11.48 -4.08
C GLY A 329 7.94 -11.12 -5.00
N ASN A 330 7.08 -12.06 -5.34
CA ASN A 330 5.87 -11.77 -6.11
C ASN A 330 4.75 -11.29 -5.17
N ILE A 331 3.83 -10.49 -5.71
CA ILE A 331 2.64 -10.05 -4.98
C ILE A 331 1.44 -10.88 -5.45
N PHE A 332 0.71 -11.43 -4.48
CA PHE A 332 -0.53 -12.13 -4.70
C PHE A 332 -1.70 -11.23 -4.28
N THR A 333 -2.64 -11.03 -5.19
CA THR A 333 -3.83 -10.18 -4.97
C THR A 333 -5.07 -11.00 -5.29
N GLY A 334 -6.04 -11.02 -4.37
CA GLY A 334 -7.36 -11.59 -4.61
C GLY A 334 -8.25 -10.63 -5.38
N ASP A 335 -9.31 -11.16 -5.99
CA ASP A 335 -10.48 -10.38 -6.34
C ASP A 335 -11.73 -11.11 -5.85
N VAL A 336 -12.41 -10.50 -4.87
CA VAL A 336 -13.60 -11.10 -4.24
C VAL A 336 -14.81 -11.14 -5.18
N ALA A 337 -14.83 -10.32 -6.22
CA ALA A 337 -15.89 -10.32 -7.23
C ALA A 337 -15.65 -11.37 -8.33
N GLY A 338 -14.38 -11.59 -8.69
CA GLY A 338 -13.96 -12.55 -9.71
C GLY A 338 -13.68 -13.95 -9.17
N SER A 339 -13.65 -14.15 -7.84
CA SER A 339 -13.36 -15.43 -7.19
C SER A 339 -12.02 -16.02 -7.65
N LEU A 340 -10.92 -15.22 -7.53
CA LEU A 340 -9.62 -15.57 -8.08
C LEU A 340 -8.46 -15.00 -7.26
N VAL A 341 -7.27 -15.50 -7.55
CA VAL A 341 -5.98 -14.97 -7.06
C VAL A 341 -5.08 -14.67 -8.24
N HIS A 342 -4.72 -13.41 -8.37
CA HIS A 342 -3.77 -12.88 -9.33
C HIS A 342 -2.36 -12.88 -8.76
N ARG A 343 -1.34 -12.95 -9.64
CA ARG A 343 0.07 -12.85 -9.28
C ARG A 343 0.78 -11.81 -10.11
N ASP A 344 1.41 -10.85 -9.45
CA ASP A 344 2.33 -9.88 -10.04
C ASP A 344 3.78 -10.24 -9.76
N ILE A 345 4.60 -10.25 -10.80
CA ILE A 345 6.06 -10.40 -10.72
C ILE A 345 6.68 -9.02 -10.67
N LEU A 346 7.27 -8.65 -9.55
CA LEU A 346 7.97 -7.38 -9.41
C LEU A 346 9.30 -7.38 -10.15
N SER A 347 9.54 -6.34 -10.93
CA SER A 347 10.77 -6.16 -11.70
C SER A 347 11.37 -4.78 -11.42
N ILE A 348 12.67 -4.75 -11.12
CA ILE A 348 13.45 -3.51 -11.04
C ILE A 348 13.73 -3.03 -12.46
N VAL A 349 13.54 -1.74 -12.70
CA VAL A 349 13.87 -1.07 -13.95
C VAL A 349 14.91 -0.01 -13.65
N ASP A 350 16.11 -0.12 -14.22
CA ASP A 350 17.27 0.72 -13.88
C ASP A 350 17.05 2.23 -14.16
N SER A 351 16.06 2.58 -14.96
CA SER A 351 15.72 3.97 -15.29
C SER A 351 14.58 4.55 -14.46
N LEU A 352 14.00 3.79 -13.51
CA LEU A 352 12.85 4.20 -12.72
C LEU A 352 13.11 4.08 -11.22
N PRO A 353 12.65 5.04 -10.40
CA PRO A 353 12.77 4.96 -8.94
C PRO A 353 11.72 4.05 -8.30
N TYR A 354 10.93 3.33 -9.09
CA TYR A 354 9.90 2.39 -8.66
C TYR A 354 9.97 1.10 -9.49
N MET A 355 9.28 0.07 -9.04
CA MET A 355 9.23 -1.23 -9.71
C MET A 355 8.13 -1.26 -10.78
N VAL A 356 8.20 -2.26 -11.66
CA VAL A 356 7.13 -2.60 -12.60
C VAL A 356 6.60 -3.98 -12.23
N ALA A 357 5.29 -4.11 -12.14
CA ALA A 357 4.58 -5.35 -11.88
C ALA A 357 4.13 -5.97 -13.20
N LYS A 358 4.48 -7.24 -13.40
CA LYS A 358 4.23 -7.97 -14.65
C LYS A 358 3.42 -9.22 -14.38
N ARG A 359 2.46 -9.50 -15.26
CA ARG A 359 1.78 -10.79 -15.30
C ARG A 359 2.77 -11.89 -15.72
N GLY A 360 2.70 -13.07 -15.10
CA GLY A 360 3.54 -14.20 -15.48
C GLY A 360 3.27 -14.68 -16.92
N GLU A 361 4.28 -15.16 -17.63
CA GLU A 361 4.14 -15.65 -19.00
C GLU A 361 3.10 -16.77 -19.15
N LYS A 362 3.00 -17.65 -18.14
CA LYS A 362 1.99 -18.73 -18.09
C LYS A 362 0.59 -18.24 -17.72
N GLU A 363 0.47 -16.96 -17.32
CA GLU A 363 -0.75 -16.34 -16.78
C GLU A 363 -1.29 -15.25 -17.70
N LYS A 364 -0.86 -15.20 -18.96
CA LYS A 364 -1.30 -14.18 -19.93
C LYS A 364 -2.81 -14.19 -20.17
N ASP A 365 -3.45 -15.35 -20.13
CA ASP A 365 -4.86 -15.61 -20.42
C ASP A 365 -5.59 -16.29 -19.27
N LYS A 366 -5.01 -16.31 -18.09
CA LYS A 366 -5.57 -16.96 -16.88
C LYS A 366 -4.95 -16.37 -15.62
N GLU A 367 -5.40 -16.81 -14.46
CA GLU A 367 -4.90 -16.36 -13.17
C GLU A 367 -3.99 -17.41 -12.51
N PHE A 368 -3.20 -17.00 -11.52
CA PHE A 368 -2.45 -17.96 -10.69
C PHE A 368 -3.39 -19.03 -10.13
N MET A 369 -4.55 -18.61 -9.60
CA MET A 369 -5.64 -19.48 -9.18
C MET A 369 -6.99 -18.83 -9.52
N ALA A 370 -7.91 -19.58 -10.08
CA ALA A 370 -9.29 -19.16 -10.25
C ALA A 370 -10.24 -20.35 -9.97
N THR A 371 -11.50 -20.04 -9.65
CA THR A 371 -12.50 -21.07 -9.34
C THR A 371 -13.83 -20.79 -10.03
N THR A 372 -14.59 -21.86 -10.28
CA THR A 372 -15.99 -21.76 -10.72
C THR A 372 -16.95 -21.58 -9.55
N ASP A 373 -16.48 -21.74 -8.30
CA ASP A 373 -17.29 -21.51 -7.10
C ASP A 373 -17.46 -20.00 -6.87
N SER A 374 -18.64 -19.49 -7.14
CA SER A 374 -18.98 -18.06 -7.01
C SER A 374 -19.07 -17.57 -5.56
N TRP A 375 -18.99 -18.47 -4.58
CA TRP A 375 -18.97 -18.14 -3.15
C TRP A 375 -17.55 -17.90 -2.60
N PHE A 376 -16.51 -18.29 -3.33
CA PHE A 376 -15.13 -18.04 -2.92
C PHE A 376 -14.82 -16.53 -2.92
N ARG A 377 -14.44 -16.00 -1.75
CA ARG A 377 -14.18 -14.56 -1.50
C ARG A 377 -12.82 -14.37 -0.85
N PRO A 378 -11.71 -14.37 -1.61
CA PRO A 378 -10.36 -14.24 -1.06
C PRO A 378 -10.13 -12.82 -0.51
N ALA A 379 -10.47 -12.61 0.76
CA ALA A 379 -10.43 -11.29 1.39
C ALA A 379 -9.01 -10.81 1.69
N ASN A 380 -8.11 -11.73 2.08
CA ASN A 380 -6.72 -11.38 2.46
C ASN A 380 -5.81 -12.60 2.39
N PHE A 381 -4.48 -12.33 2.54
CA PHE A 381 -3.45 -13.37 2.53
C PHE A 381 -2.47 -13.19 3.68
N SER A 382 -1.79 -14.28 4.05
CA SER A 382 -0.70 -14.27 5.01
C SER A 382 0.35 -15.31 4.64
N VAL A 383 1.63 -15.05 4.96
CA VAL A 383 2.68 -16.08 4.88
C VAL A 383 2.95 -16.58 6.30
N GLY A 384 2.93 -17.90 6.47
CA GLY A 384 3.09 -18.54 7.76
C GLY A 384 4.55 -18.79 8.14
N PRO A 385 4.79 -19.17 9.42
CA PRO A 385 6.10 -19.62 9.89
C PRO A 385 6.60 -20.85 9.14
N ASP A 386 5.71 -21.62 8.54
CA ASP A 386 5.98 -22.79 7.70
C ASP A 386 6.32 -22.42 6.24
N GLY A 387 6.30 -21.14 5.88
CA GLY A 387 6.69 -20.62 4.57
C GLY A 387 5.64 -20.75 3.46
N TYR A 388 4.43 -21.21 3.77
CA TYR A 388 3.34 -21.28 2.79
C TYR A 388 2.50 -20.01 2.78
N LEU A 389 1.79 -19.79 1.65
CA LEU A 389 0.79 -18.73 1.49
C LEU A 389 -0.58 -19.25 1.94
N TYR A 390 -1.24 -18.46 2.77
CA TYR A 390 -2.59 -18.71 3.26
C TYR A 390 -3.58 -17.71 2.67
N ILE A 391 -4.78 -18.19 2.33
CA ILE A 391 -5.88 -17.40 1.78
C ILE A 391 -7.02 -17.39 2.80
N MET A 392 -7.43 -16.23 3.27
CA MET A 392 -8.66 -16.03 4.05
C MET A 392 -9.82 -15.87 3.09
N ASP A 393 -10.75 -16.81 3.14
CA ASP A 393 -11.96 -16.87 2.31
C ASP A 393 -13.19 -16.67 3.20
N MET A 394 -13.86 -15.52 3.06
CA MET A 394 -15.11 -15.23 3.79
C MET A 394 -16.23 -16.20 3.42
N TYR A 395 -16.19 -16.75 2.22
CA TYR A 395 -17.16 -17.68 1.68
C TYR A 395 -18.63 -17.22 1.79
N ARG A 396 -18.94 -16.15 1.09
CA ARG A 396 -20.25 -15.48 1.07
C ARG A 396 -20.89 -15.52 -0.32
N GLN A 397 -22.21 -15.63 -0.39
CA GLN A 397 -22.94 -15.48 -1.67
C GLN A 397 -22.74 -14.07 -2.23
N HIS A 398 -22.90 -13.05 -1.39
CA HIS A 398 -22.71 -11.66 -1.74
C HIS A 398 -21.67 -10.99 -0.81
N ILE A 399 -20.83 -10.15 -1.39
CA ILE A 399 -19.85 -9.32 -0.68
C ILE A 399 -19.89 -7.91 -1.30
N GLU A 400 -20.82 -7.10 -0.79
CA GLU A 400 -21.03 -5.72 -1.22
C GLU A 400 -21.92 -5.02 -0.18
N THR A 401 -21.66 -3.74 0.08
CA THR A 401 -22.53 -2.97 0.96
C THR A 401 -23.91 -2.75 0.31
N PRO A 402 -25.03 -3.03 0.99
CA PRO A 402 -26.37 -2.83 0.45
C PRO A 402 -26.61 -1.42 -0.10
N MET A 403 -26.00 -0.39 0.52
CA MET A 403 -26.12 1.00 0.06
C MET A 403 -25.66 1.25 -1.36
N SER A 404 -24.79 0.39 -1.92
CA SER A 404 -24.26 0.52 -3.28
C SER A 404 -25.14 -0.18 -4.33
N ILE A 405 -26.22 -0.86 -3.92
CA ILE A 405 -27.07 -1.70 -4.76
C ILE A 405 -28.47 -1.08 -4.84
N PRO A 406 -29.08 -0.93 -6.04
CA PRO A 406 -30.46 -0.50 -6.19
C PRO A 406 -31.45 -1.38 -5.40
N GLU A 407 -32.46 -0.77 -4.76
CA GLU A 407 -33.42 -1.47 -3.88
C GLU A 407 -34.12 -2.66 -4.56
N ASP A 408 -34.52 -2.51 -5.82
CA ASP A 408 -35.18 -3.58 -6.58
C ASP A 408 -34.27 -4.79 -6.82
N LEU A 409 -32.96 -4.61 -6.84
CA LEU A 409 -31.99 -5.70 -6.91
C LEU A 409 -31.75 -6.32 -5.53
N GLN A 410 -31.77 -5.52 -4.47
CA GLN A 410 -31.63 -6.02 -3.09
C GLN A 410 -32.75 -7.03 -2.75
N GLU A 411 -33.98 -6.81 -3.24
CA GLU A 411 -35.10 -7.75 -3.05
C GLU A 411 -34.81 -9.18 -3.58
N THR A 412 -33.85 -9.33 -4.48
CA THR A 412 -33.44 -10.63 -5.03
C THR A 412 -32.28 -11.29 -4.29
N MET A 413 -31.73 -10.62 -3.27
CA MET A 413 -30.49 -10.99 -2.60
C MET A 413 -30.73 -11.37 -1.14
N ASP A 414 -29.97 -12.35 -0.67
CA ASP A 414 -29.85 -12.69 0.74
C ASP A 414 -28.46 -12.27 1.24
N PHE A 415 -28.37 -11.14 1.93
CA PHE A 415 -27.10 -10.61 2.47
C PHE A 415 -26.59 -11.43 3.67
N ASP A 416 -27.41 -12.27 4.28
CA ASP A 416 -27.01 -13.17 5.35
C ASP A 416 -26.49 -14.52 4.82
N ALA A 417 -26.69 -14.82 3.54
CA ALA A 417 -26.27 -16.09 2.95
C ALA A 417 -24.74 -16.29 3.04
N GLY A 418 -24.32 -17.22 3.89
CA GLY A 418 -22.93 -17.54 4.19
C GLY A 418 -22.40 -16.94 5.50
N SER A 419 -23.24 -16.27 6.30
CA SER A 419 -22.82 -15.70 7.59
C SER A 419 -22.40 -16.72 8.66
N GLU A 420 -22.54 -17.98 8.36
CA GLU A 420 -22.08 -19.13 9.16
C GLU A 420 -20.87 -19.85 8.57
N TYR A 421 -20.34 -19.38 7.44
CA TYR A 421 -19.20 -19.99 6.77
C TYR A 421 -17.93 -19.16 6.91
N GLY A 422 -16.81 -19.79 6.61
CA GLY A 422 -15.49 -19.16 6.55
C GLY A 422 -14.39 -20.19 6.46
N ARG A 423 -13.39 -19.93 5.61
CA ARG A 423 -12.35 -20.91 5.28
C ARG A 423 -10.98 -20.26 5.21
N ILE A 424 -9.98 -21.04 5.51
CA ILE A 424 -8.58 -20.65 5.32
C ILE A 424 -7.91 -21.79 4.56
N TYR A 425 -7.43 -21.46 3.36
CA TYR A 425 -6.68 -22.40 2.54
C TYR A 425 -5.20 -22.13 2.61
N ARG A 426 -4.40 -23.19 2.69
CA ARG A 426 -2.95 -23.17 2.51
C ARG A 426 -2.61 -23.57 1.09
N ILE A 427 -1.80 -22.78 0.39
CA ILE A 427 -1.35 -23.06 -0.96
C ILE A 427 -0.02 -23.81 -0.89
N VAL A 428 0.05 -24.96 -1.56
CA VAL A 428 1.19 -25.88 -1.47
C VAL A 428 1.61 -26.30 -2.88
N PRO A 429 2.91 -26.30 -3.24
CA PRO A 429 3.39 -26.95 -4.46
C PRO A 429 3.08 -28.46 -4.40
N LYS A 430 2.74 -29.10 -5.54
CA LYS A 430 2.36 -30.53 -5.54
C LYS A 430 3.53 -31.48 -5.28
N ASP A 431 4.74 -31.06 -5.71
CA ASP A 431 5.94 -31.88 -5.66
C ASP A 431 6.80 -31.52 -4.42
N VAL A 432 6.18 -31.45 -3.23
CA VAL A 432 6.89 -31.22 -1.98
C VAL A 432 6.69 -32.39 -1.03
N ASP A 433 7.61 -32.52 -0.07
CA ASP A 433 7.49 -33.46 1.04
C ASP A 433 6.17 -33.26 1.79
N PRO A 434 5.64 -34.32 2.44
CA PRO A 434 4.49 -34.19 3.33
C PRO A 434 4.71 -33.07 4.35
N TYR A 435 3.63 -32.41 4.75
CA TYR A 435 3.65 -31.35 5.74
C TYR A 435 4.40 -31.80 7.00
N LYS A 436 5.25 -30.92 7.50
CA LYS A 436 5.93 -31.07 8.80
C LYS A 436 5.57 -29.88 9.67
N PRO A 437 5.07 -30.12 10.89
CA PRO A 437 4.71 -29.03 11.79
C PRO A 437 5.92 -28.19 12.13
N VAL A 438 5.71 -26.87 12.13
CA VAL A 438 6.73 -25.87 12.48
C VAL A 438 6.34 -25.24 13.82
N ASN A 439 7.23 -25.34 14.80
CA ASN A 439 7.04 -24.77 16.13
C ASN A 439 8.14 -23.73 16.41
N PRO A 440 7.92 -22.47 16.10
CA PRO A 440 8.96 -21.44 16.19
C PRO A 440 9.46 -21.20 17.62
N ASN A 441 8.57 -21.11 18.59
CA ASN A 441 8.85 -20.81 20.01
C ASN A 441 9.77 -19.59 20.22
N LEU A 442 9.67 -18.57 19.34
CA LEU A 442 10.54 -17.38 19.37
C LEU A 442 10.28 -16.50 20.60
N THR A 443 9.09 -16.58 21.21
CA THR A 443 8.80 -15.83 22.43
C THR A 443 9.65 -16.30 23.61
N LYS A 444 10.05 -17.57 23.61
CA LYS A 444 10.90 -18.20 24.65
C LYS A 444 12.38 -18.22 24.28
N ALA A 445 12.72 -17.95 23.02
CA ALA A 445 14.08 -17.90 22.56
C ALA A 445 14.88 -16.80 23.28
N SER A 446 16.15 -17.03 23.57
CA SER A 446 17.06 -15.98 24.08
C SER A 446 17.27 -14.89 23.01
N SER A 447 17.73 -13.71 23.40
CA SER A 447 18.03 -12.63 22.46
C SER A 447 19.10 -13.03 21.44
N SER A 448 20.10 -13.84 21.82
CA SER A 448 21.11 -14.40 20.88
C SER A 448 20.48 -15.38 19.88
N GLU A 449 19.50 -16.19 20.30
CA GLU A 449 18.76 -17.06 19.36
C GLU A 449 17.89 -16.23 18.40
N LEU A 450 17.32 -15.13 18.85
CA LEU A 450 16.60 -14.21 17.98
C LEU A 450 17.54 -13.57 16.95
N VAL A 451 18.79 -13.20 17.31
CA VAL A 451 19.78 -12.71 16.34
C VAL A 451 20.10 -13.78 15.28
N LYS A 452 20.15 -15.06 15.65
CA LYS A 452 20.28 -16.16 14.68
C LYS A 452 19.06 -16.26 13.77
N ALA A 453 17.85 -16.08 14.32
CA ALA A 453 16.60 -16.12 13.56
C ALA A 453 16.48 -14.99 12.53
N LEU A 454 17.21 -13.87 12.68
CA LEU A 454 17.34 -12.83 11.64
C LEU A 454 17.96 -13.34 10.33
N GLN A 455 18.50 -14.56 10.31
CA GLN A 455 19.14 -15.17 9.16
C GLN A 455 18.31 -16.33 8.56
N HIS A 456 17.03 -16.39 8.84
CA HIS A 456 16.15 -17.41 8.28
C HIS A 456 15.72 -17.02 6.86
N GLU A 457 15.55 -17.99 5.95
CA GLU A 457 15.15 -17.72 4.55
C GLU A 457 13.69 -17.27 4.44
N ASN A 458 12.80 -17.78 5.28
CA ASN A 458 11.43 -17.31 5.40
C ASN A 458 11.41 -16.00 6.23
N ARG A 459 10.97 -14.92 5.62
CA ARG A 459 10.97 -13.57 6.21
C ARG A 459 10.07 -13.43 7.44
N TRP A 460 9.04 -14.25 7.59
CA TRP A 460 8.25 -14.26 8.81
C TRP A 460 9.14 -14.38 10.07
N TRP A 461 10.17 -15.25 10.02
CA TRP A 461 11.12 -15.46 11.13
C TRP A 461 11.98 -14.24 11.38
N ASN A 462 12.50 -13.60 10.31
CA ASN A 462 13.34 -12.41 10.45
C ASN A 462 12.57 -11.25 11.05
N LEU A 463 11.38 -10.93 10.52
CA LEU A 463 10.55 -9.84 11.03
C LEU A 463 10.06 -10.10 12.45
N THR A 464 9.68 -11.35 12.77
CA THR A 464 9.27 -11.72 14.13
C THR A 464 10.44 -11.59 15.10
N ALA A 465 11.64 -12.06 14.74
CA ALA A 465 12.83 -11.92 15.56
C ALA A 465 13.21 -10.44 15.76
N GLN A 466 13.20 -9.63 14.70
CA GLN A 466 13.45 -8.19 14.78
C GLN A 466 12.45 -7.50 15.71
N ARG A 467 11.17 -7.80 15.58
CA ARG A 467 10.11 -7.26 16.44
C ARG A 467 10.32 -7.64 17.91
N LEU A 468 10.62 -8.91 18.18
CA LEU A 468 10.87 -9.39 19.56
C LEU A 468 12.14 -8.77 20.18
N LEU A 469 13.20 -8.57 19.40
CA LEU A 469 14.40 -7.84 19.83
C LEU A 469 14.07 -6.37 20.14
N LEU A 470 13.27 -5.72 19.30
CA LEU A 470 12.77 -4.36 19.53
C LEU A 470 11.89 -4.28 20.79
N GLU A 471 11.02 -5.25 21.01
CA GLU A 471 10.15 -5.31 22.19
C GLU A 471 10.93 -5.51 23.51
N ARG A 472 12.01 -6.32 23.49
CA ARG A 472 12.84 -6.65 24.65
C ARG A 472 13.85 -5.59 25.02
N GLN A 473 14.39 -4.86 24.05
CA GLN A 473 15.46 -3.86 24.24
C GLN A 473 16.72 -4.42 24.95
N ASP A 474 17.03 -5.71 24.72
CA ASP A 474 18.20 -6.35 25.30
C ASP A 474 19.46 -5.99 24.54
N ARG A 475 20.18 -4.98 25.06
CA ARG A 475 21.39 -4.44 24.42
C ARG A 475 22.61 -5.37 24.52
N SER A 476 22.55 -6.46 25.27
CA SER A 476 23.66 -7.42 25.40
C SER A 476 24.02 -8.08 24.06
N VAL A 477 23.07 -8.16 23.12
CA VAL A 477 23.27 -8.76 21.79
C VAL A 477 23.83 -7.81 20.72
N LEU A 478 24.04 -6.53 21.04
CA LEU A 478 24.56 -5.56 20.06
C LEU A 478 25.85 -6.00 19.36
N PRO A 479 26.83 -6.63 20.05
CA PRO A 479 28.03 -7.14 19.37
C PRO A 479 27.69 -8.23 18.31
N GLU A 480 26.74 -9.13 18.60
CA GLU A 480 26.30 -10.17 17.68
C GLU A 480 25.58 -9.57 16.47
N VAL A 481 24.72 -8.56 16.69
CA VAL A 481 24.00 -7.86 15.62
C VAL A 481 24.98 -7.09 14.71
N ARG A 482 26.00 -6.43 15.27
CA ARG A 482 27.06 -5.78 14.49
C ARG A 482 27.89 -6.79 13.70
N ALA A 483 28.20 -7.95 14.29
CA ALA A 483 28.88 -9.04 13.60
C ALA A 483 28.04 -9.59 12.46
N LEU A 484 26.73 -9.78 12.65
CA LEU A 484 25.80 -10.20 11.59
C LEU A 484 25.84 -9.23 10.40
N PHE A 485 25.77 -7.91 10.65
CA PHE A 485 25.88 -6.91 9.58
C PHE A 485 27.21 -7.02 8.83
N ALA A 486 28.32 -7.17 9.53
CA ALA A 486 29.66 -7.17 8.95
C ALA A 486 29.98 -8.46 8.14
N GLN A 487 29.42 -9.59 8.54
CA GLN A 487 29.83 -10.92 8.06
C GLN A 487 28.84 -11.58 7.13
N SER A 488 27.56 -11.20 7.13
CA SER A 488 26.55 -11.83 6.30
C SER A 488 26.72 -11.47 4.83
N GLU A 489 26.74 -12.48 3.96
CA GLU A 489 26.69 -12.28 2.51
C GLU A 489 25.29 -11.89 2.02
N ASN A 490 24.24 -12.30 2.76
CA ASN A 490 22.86 -11.99 2.39
C ASN A 490 22.47 -10.55 2.81
N PRO A 491 22.19 -9.67 1.85
CA PRO A 491 21.88 -8.26 2.14
C PRO A 491 20.57 -8.06 2.93
N ARG A 492 19.60 -9.00 2.83
CA ARG A 492 18.39 -8.95 3.65
C ARG A 492 18.72 -9.07 5.14
N PHE A 493 19.62 -9.99 5.50
CA PHE A 493 20.02 -10.20 6.88
C PHE A 493 20.81 -9.00 7.43
N ARG A 494 21.67 -8.37 6.58
CA ARG A 494 22.34 -7.13 6.95
C ARG A 494 21.34 -6.00 7.20
N LEU A 495 20.27 -5.90 6.41
CA LEU A 495 19.24 -4.88 6.61
C LEU A 495 18.47 -5.09 7.91
N HIS A 496 18.10 -6.33 8.26
CA HIS A 496 17.50 -6.62 9.57
C HIS A 496 18.44 -6.23 10.72
N ALA A 497 19.74 -6.55 10.62
CA ALA A 497 20.71 -6.13 11.62
C ALA A 497 20.79 -4.61 11.76
N LEU A 498 20.78 -3.88 10.64
CA LEU A 498 20.80 -2.41 10.61
C LEU A 498 19.59 -1.82 11.37
N TYR A 499 18.39 -2.37 11.14
CA TYR A 499 17.18 -1.87 11.80
C TYR A 499 17.01 -2.38 13.25
N VAL A 500 17.61 -3.51 13.64
CA VAL A 500 17.73 -3.88 15.06
C VAL A 500 18.61 -2.86 15.79
N LEU A 501 19.76 -2.46 15.21
CA LEU A 501 20.60 -1.42 15.78
C LEU A 501 19.86 -0.06 15.87
N GLU A 502 19.08 0.29 14.85
CA GLU A 502 18.22 1.49 14.86
C GLU A 502 17.21 1.45 16.00
N GLY A 503 16.48 0.33 16.12
CA GLY A 503 15.43 0.15 17.13
C GLY A 503 15.95 0.10 18.57
N MET A 504 17.24 -0.22 18.77
CA MET A 504 17.90 -0.21 20.05
C MET A 504 18.71 1.05 20.33
N ASP A 505 18.55 2.12 19.52
CA ASP A 505 19.35 3.36 19.57
C ASP A 505 20.87 3.09 19.64
N ALA A 506 21.34 2.13 18.85
CA ALA A 506 22.72 1.67 18.80
C ALA A 506 23.43 2.01 17.48
N LEU A 507 22.79 2.77 16.58
CA LEU A 507 23.42 3.35 15.40
C LEU A 507 24.24 4.57 15.77
N ASP A 508 25.40 4.67 15.15
CA ASP A 508 26.22 5.86 15.12
C ASP A 508 26.53 6.29 13.68
N GLU A 509 27.03 7.50 13.51
CA GLU A 509 27.35 8.09 12.21
C GLU A 509 28.32 7.23 11.39
N ALA A 510 29.35 6.67 12.04
CA ALA A 510 30.37 5.86 11.37
C ALA A 510 29.75 4.56 10.81
N PHE A 511 28.83 3.95 11.55
CA PHE A 511 28.14 2.75 11.13
C PHE A 511 27.20 3.03 9.94
N VAL A 512 26.43 4.12 9.99
CA VAL A 512 25.56 4.54 8.89
C VAL A 512 26.39 4.84 7.63
N LYS A 513 27.51 5.57 7.75
CA LYS A 513 28.44 5.80 6.63
C LYS A 513 28.98 4.51 6.02
N THR A 514 29.18 3.48 6.82
CA THR A 514 29.59 2.16 6.34
C THR A 514 28.44 1.49 5.58
N ALA A 515 27.22 1.53 6.11
CA ALA A 515 26.03 0.96 5.47
C ALA A 515 25.65 1.69 4.16
N MET A 516 25.91 2.99 4.04
CA MET A 516 25.76 3.76 2.79
C MET A 516 26.73 3.31 1.69
N LYS A 517 27.72 2.49 2.00
CA LYS A 517 28.68 1.90 1.02
C LYS A 517 28.44 0.40 0.80
N ASP A 518 27.35 -0.15 1.29
CA ASP A 518 27.03 -1.58 1.15
C ASP A 518 26.95 -1.98 -0.34
N PRO A 519 27.41 -3.18 -0.72
CA PRO A 519 27.28 -3.67 -2.08
C PRO A 519 25.81 -3.70 -2.59
N SER A 520 24.85 -3.95 -1.71
CA SER A 520 23.43 -4.00 -2.05
C SER A 520 22.80 -2.61 -2.12
N ALA A 521 22.15 -2.29 -3.24
CA ALA A 521 21.39 -1.07 -3.39
C ALA A 521 20.28 -0.93 -2.33
N GLY A 522 19.60 -2.01 -1.96
CA GLY A 522 18.55 -1.96 -0.94
C GLY A 522 19.06 -1.60 0.45
N VAL A 523 20.27 -2.07 0.83
CA VAL A 523 20.90 -1.66 2.09
C VAL A 523 21.35 -0.19 2.01
N ARG A 524 21.97 0.24 0.89
CA ARG A 524 22.37 1.65 0.69
C ARG A 524 21.18 2.60 0.74
N GLU A 525 20.07 2.24 0.09
CA GLU A 525 18.83 3.03 0.10
C GLU A 525 18.31 3.26 1.52
N ASN A 526 18.25 2.22 2.32
CA ASN A 526 17.81 2.30 3.72
C ASN A 526 18.84 3.05 4.61
N ALA A 527 20.14 2.84 4.40
CA ALA A 527 21.17 3.60 5.09
C ALA A 527 21.10 5.10 4.74
N THR A 528 20.73 5.44 3.51
CA THR A 528 20.46 6.82 3.07
C THR A 528 19.28 7.44 3.83
N ILE A 529 18.19 6.69 4.06
CA ILE A 529 17.09 7.14 4.92
C ILE A 529 17.59 7.39 6.35
N LEU A 530 18.34 6.46 6.91
CA LEU A 530 18.85 6.57 8.28
C LEU A 530 19.87 7.68 8.46
N SER A 531 20.59 8.07 7.40
CA SER A 531 21.57 9.17 7.42
C SER A 531 20.94 10.54 7.73
N GLU A 532 19.63 10.70 7.51
CA GLU A 532 18.87 11.92 7.83
C GLU A 532 19.00 12.32 9.32
N ARG A 533 19.31 11.38 10.20
CA ARG A 533 19.47 11.58 11.65
C ARG A 533 20.90 12.02 12.02
N PHE A 534 21.86 12.01 11.08
CA PHE A 534 23.28 12.21 11.33
C PHE A 534 23.87 13.29 10.41
N PRO A 535 23.93 14.55 10.85
CA PRO A 535 24.44 15.66 10.02
C PRO A 535 25.84 15.44 9.43
N GLY A 536 26.70 14.69 10.10
CA GLY A 536 28.01 14.35 9.58
C GLY A 536 28.02 13.40 8.38
N CYS A 537 26.87 12.80 8.04
CA CYS A 537 26.71 12.00 6.81
C CYS A 537 26.47 12.85 5.54
N LEU A 538 26.31 14.18 5.66
CA LEU A 538 25.88 15.05 4.57
C LEU A 538 26.76 14.92 3.32
N SER A 539 28.09 15.02 3.46
CA SER A 539 28.99 14.92 2.30
C SER A 539 28.89 13.59 1.55
N GLN A 540 28.68 12.49 2.27
CA GLN A 540 28.46 11.18 1.63
C GLN A 540 27.07 11.09 0.99
N LEU A 541 26.06 11.71 1.60
CA LEU A 541 24.71 11.79 1.04
C LEU A 541 24.70 12.58 -0.28
N GLU A 542 25.48 13.66 -0.38
CA GLU A 542 25.69 14.43 -1.62
C GLU A 542 26.32 13.60 -2.73
N GLU A 543 27.23 12.67 -2.38
CA GLU A 543 27.84 11.76 -3.35
C GLU A 543 26.82 10.72 -3.88
N MET A 544 25.86 10.31 -3.06
CA MET A 544 24.89 9.25 -3.42
C MET A 544 23.88 9.64 -4.49
N ILE A 545 23.79 10.93 -4.88
CA ILE A 545 23.03 11.32 -6.09
C ILE A 545 23.61 10.72 -7.38
N ASN A 546 24.87 10.26 -7.35
CA ASN A 546 25.54 9.56 -8.44
C ASN A 546 25.54 8.02 -8.27
N ASP A 547 24.79 7.48 -7.32
CA ASP A 547 24.73 6.03 -7.11
C ASP A 547 24.27 5.33 -8.40
N PRO A 548 24.88 4.17 -8.76
CA PRO A 548 24.49 3.43 -9.94
C PRO A 548 23.04 2.93 -9.89
N SER A 549 22.45 2.82 -8.70
CA SER A 549 21.04 2.53 -8.53
C SER A 549 20.21 3.82 -8.51
N ILE A 550 19.33 3.97 -9.50
CA ILE A 550 18.44 5.12 -9.60
C ILE A 550 17.57 5.31 -8.35
N ARG A 551 17.19 4.22 -7.64
CA ARG A 551 16.42 4.27 -6.40
C ARG A 551 17.22 4.88 -5.27
N VAL A 552 18.51 4.52 -5.14
CA VAL A 552 19.41 5.11 -4.14
C VAL A 552 19.64 6.59 -4.43
N ALA A 553 19.90 6.94 -5.68
CA ALA A 553 20.06 8.36 -6.09
C ALA A 553 18.78 9.18 -5.83
N PHE A 554 17.61 8.57 -6.07
CA PHE A 554 16.32 9.18 -5.79
C PHE A 554 16.11 9.40 -4.29
N GLN A 555 16.37 8.37 -3.48
CA GLN A 555 16.28 8.48 -2.02
C GLN A 555 17.27 9.54 -1.49
N ALA A 556 18.49 9.59 -2.02
CA ALA A 556 19.46 10.61 -1.64
C ALA A 556 18.93 12.03 -1.94
N THR A 557 18.29 12.21 -3.11
CA THR A 557 17.67 13.50 -3.47
C THR A 557 16.56 13.90 -2.49
N LEU A 558 15.74 12.95 -2.04
CA LEU A 558 14.72 13.18 -1.01
C LEU A 558 15.36 13.51 0.34
N SER A 559 16.36 12.74 0.77
CA SER A 559 17.00 12.87 2.08
C SER A 559 17.82 14.15 2.21
N LEU A 560 18.47 14.62 1.13
CA LEU A 560 19.17 15.91 1.09
C LEU A 560 18.28 17.08 1.52
N GLY A 561 17.01 17.03 1.18
CA GLY A 561 16.03 18.05 1.58
C GLY A 561 15.76 18.16 3.08
N GLN A 562 16.33 17.32 3.94
CA GLN A 562 16.28 17.44 5.40
C GLN A 562 17.32 18.46 5.92
N PHE A 563 18.32 18.79 5.11
CA PHE A 563 19.42 19.64 5.50
C PHE A 563 19.28 21.02 4.84
N ASN A 564 19.53 22.06 5.63
CA ASN A 564 19.53 23.45 5.16
C ASN A 564 20.99 23.94 5.10
N ASP A 565 21.71 23.54 4.05
CA ASP A 565 23.11 23.87 3.82
C ASP A 565 23.31 24.30 2.36
N ASN A 566 24.25 25.21 2.10
CA ASN A 566 24.55 25.72 0.76
C ASN A 566 25.06 24.60 -0.18
N THR A 567 25.75 23.60 0.33
CA THR A 567 26.24 22.46 -0.47
C THR A 567 25.08 21.60 -0.98
N VAL A 568 24.00 21.51 -0.22
CA VAL A 568 22.76 20.79 -0.61
C VAL A 568 22.15 21.41 -1.87
N VAL A 569 22.17 22.75 -2.01
CA VAL A 569 21.67 23.42 -3.23
C VAL A 569 22.44 22.93 -4.46
N ILE A 570 23.76 22.80 -4.34
CA ILE A 570 24.62 22.34 -5.43
C ILE A 570 24.32 20.88 -5.78
N ALA A 571 24.14 20.04 -4.74
CA ALA A 571 23.81 18.62 -4.93
C ALA A 571 22.43 18.43 -5.58
N LEU A 572 21.42 19.20 -5.16
CA LEU A 572 20.07 19.15 -5.76
C LEU A 572 20.04 19.66 -7.21
N ALA A 573 20.82 20.73 -7.52
CA ALA A 573 20.98 21.17 -8.90
C ALA A 573 21.61 20.07 -9.76
N LYS A 574 22.62 19.38 -9.26
CA LYS A 574 23.25 18.25 -9.95
C LYS A 574 22.29 17.07 -10.12
N ALA A 575 21.44 16.76 -9.14
CA ALA A 575 20.41 15.74 -9.26
C ALA A 575 19.42 16.05 -10.39
N LEU A 576 19.04 17.32 -10.57
CA LEU A 576 18.24 17.77 -11.72
C LEU A 576 18.96 17.60 -13.05
N GLU A 577 20.26 17.92 -13.13
CA GLU A 577 21.05 17.75 -14.34
C GLU A 577 21.12 16.28 -14.77
N LEU A 578 21.33 15.37 -13.81
CA LEU A 578 21.47 13.94 -14.07
C LEU A 578 20.13 13.24 -14.33
N HIS A 579 19.09 13.58 -13.59
CA HIS A 579 17.86 12.80 -13.51
C HIS A 579 16.58 13.61 -13.74
N GLY A 580 16.66 14.90 -14.03
CA GLY A 580 15.51 15.81 -14.12
C GLY A 580 14.49 15.45 -15.20
N GLN A 581 14.84 14.62 -16.18
CA GLN A 581 13.87 14.06 -17.14
C GLN A 581 12.81 13.21 -16.44
N ILE A 582 13.16 12.54 -15.32
CA ILE A 582 12.27 11.75 -14.51
C ILE A 582 11.49 12.69 -13.58
N SER A 583 10.17 12.74 -13.74
CA SER A 583 9.31 13.67 -12.99
C SER A 583 9.46 13.54 -11.46
N TRP A 584 9.68 12.33 -10.97
CA TRP A 584 9.85 12.04 -9.56
C TRP A 584 11.05 12.77 -8.94
N PHE A 585 12.17 12.91 -9.67
CA PHE A 585 13.32 13.69 -9.19
C PHE A 585 13.00 15.18 -9.09
N ARG A 586 12.22 15.73 -10.02
CA ARG A 586 11.75 17.12 -9.93
C ARG A 586 10.90 17.34 -8.68
N THR A 587 10.00 16.42 -8.40
CA THR A 587 9.20 16.41 -7.15
C THR A 587 10.10 16.30 -5.91
N ALA A 588 11.09 15.40 -5.92
CA ALA A 588 12.02 15.22 -4.81
C ALA A 588 12.79 16.51 -4.49
N VAL A 589 13.31 17.18 -5.51
CA VAL A 589 14.00 18.47 -5.34
C VAL A 589 13.07 19.53 -4.77
N LEU A 590 11.88 19.72 -5.39
CA LEU A 590 10.92 20.74 -4.98
C LEU A 590 10.25 20.46 -3.61
N SER A 591 10.36 19.23 -3.10
CA SER A 591 9.78 18.85 -1.81
C SER A 591 10.43 19.52 -0.62
N SER A 592 11.57 20.19 -0.78
CA SER A 592 12.32 20.87 0.29
C SER A 592 12.36 22.39 0.10
N GLU A 593 12.58 23.11 1.18
CA GLU A 593 12.81 24.56 1.13
C GLU A 593 14.07 24.88 0.33
N THR A 594 15.18 24.19 0.60
CA THR A 594 16.48 24.34 -0.09
C THR A 594 16.34 24.09 -1.61
N GLY A 595 15.59 23.08 -2.00
CA GLY A 595 15.35 22.70 -3.41
C GLY A 595 14.29 23.57 -4.13
N SER A 596 13.65 24.50 -3.45
CA SER A 596 12.63 25.38 -3.99
C SER A 596 12.89 26.87 -3.70
N GLY A 597 14.07 27.21 -3.17
CA GLY A 597 14.50 28.59 -2.91
C GLY A 597 15.29 29.20 -4.06
N ILE A 598 15.43 30.53 -4.06
CA ILE A 598 16.08 31.30 -5.13
C ILE A 598 17.55 30.88 -5.39
N ASP A 599 18.24 30.33 -4.42
CA ASP A 599 19.64 29.90 -4.56
C ASP A 599 19.77 28.67 -5.48
N LEU A 600 18.75 27.80 -5.53
CA LEU A 600 18.70 26.75 -6.55
C LEU A 600 18.67 27.33 -7.96
N LEU A 601 17.82 28.36 -8.20
CA LEU A 601 17.69 29.00 -9.49
C LEU A 601 19.00 29.64 -9.94
N LYS A 602 19.68 30.36 -9.03
CA LYS A 602 21.01 30.95 -9.28
C LYS A 602 22.08 29.89 -9.59
N THR A 603 21.98 28.73 -8.96
CA THR A 603 22.92 27.63 -9.19
C THR A 603 22.66 26.96 -10.54
N LEU A 604 21.40 26.74 -10.90
CA LEU A 604 21.00 26.23 -12.21
C LEU A 604 21.44 27.16 -13.35
N ASP A 605 21.33 28.47 -13.16
CA ASP A 605 21.81 29.46 -14.14
C ASP A 605 23.33 29.36 -14.34
N ARG A 606 24.10 29.36 -13.26
CA ARG A 606 25.55 29.14 -13.29
C ARG A 606 25.97 27.86 -13.99
N ASN A 607 25.19 26.80 -13.82
CA ASN A 607 25.41 25.48 -14.43
C ASN A 607 24.91 25.38 -15.87
N SER A 608 24.46 26.49 -16.45
CA SER A 608 23.98 26.53 -17.83
C SER A 608 22.70 25.71 -18.10
N PHE A 609 21.88 25.52 -17.08
CA PHE A 609 20.59 24.82 -17.19
C PHE A 609 19.69 25.40 -18.28
N PHE A 610 19.75 26.72 -18.48
CA PHE A 610 18.93 27.48 -19.40
C PHE A 610 19.45 27.51 -20.86
N LYS A 611 20.53 26.78 -21.18
CA LYS A 611 21.08 26.70 -22.54
C LYS A 611 20.14 26.06 -23.57
N ASP A 612 19.28 25.17 -23.11
CA ASP A 612 18.28 24.48 -23.91
C ASP A 612 16.92 24.49 -23.20
N ALA A 613 15.83 24.67 -23.96
CA ALA A 613 14.47 24.73 -23.41
C ALA A 613 13.74 23.40 -23.64
N LEU A 614 14.31 22.31 -23.14
CA LEU A 614 13.66 20.99 -23.17
C LEU A 614 12.31 21.05 -22.43
N SER A 615 11.34 20.31 -22.90
CA SER A 615 9.96 20.34 -22.35
C SER A 615 9.91 20.06 -20.83
N TRP A 616 10.72 19.14 -20.33
CA TRP A 616 10.78 18.83 -18.91
C TRP A 616 11.39 19.97 -18.06
N LYS A 617 12.35 20.72 -18.62
CA LYS A 617 12.95 21.88 -17.97
C LYS A 617 11.94 23.04 -17.87
N LEU A 618 11.21 23.30 -18.95
CA LEU A 618 10.11 24.29 -18.93
C LEU A 618 9.05 23.91 -17.90
N LYS A 619 8.65 22.64 -17.86
CA LYS A 619 7.69 22.17 -16.85
C LYS A 619 8.23 22.25 -15.42
N PHE A 620 9.52 22.01 -15.23
CA PHE A 620 10.17 22.19 -13.92
C PHE A 620 10.10 23.66 -13.49
N ILE A 621 10.47 24.62 -14.37
CA ILE A 621 10.43 26.05 -14.06
C ILE A 621 8.99 26.52 -13.81
N GLU A 622 8.01 26.05 -14.56
CA GLU A 622 6.59 26.34 -14.29
C GLU A 622 6.20 25.94 -12.87
N THR A 623 6.52 24.70 -12.46
CA THR A 623 6.21 24.21 -11.12
C THR A 623 7.02 24.92 -10.03
N TYR A 624 8.31 25.15 -10.27
CA TYR A 624 9.19 25.91 -9.38
C TYR A 624 8.67 27.35 -9.15
N SER A 625 8.29 28.03 -10.23
CA SER A 625 7.75 29.39 -10.17
C SER A 625 6.42 29.45 -9.41
N ASN A 626 5.60 28.38 -9.54
CA ASN A 626 4.37 28.24 -8.74
C ASN A 626 4.67 28.20 -7.24
N VAL A 627 5.70 27.46 -6.82
CA VAL A 627 6.13 27.43 -5.41
C VAL A 627 6.60 28.80 -4.94
N ILE A 628 7.41 29.51 -5.76
CA ILE A 628 7.85 30.88 -5.44
C ILE A 628 6.65 31.81 -5.32
N GLY A 629 5.68 31.72 -6.23
CA GLY A 629 4.44 32.53 -6.19
C GLY A 629 3.59 32.25 -4.96
N ALA A 630 3.38 30.98 -4.63
CA ALA A 630 2.61 30.59 -3.45
C ALA A 630 3.27 31.02 -2.13
N ARG A 631 4.61 31.08 -2.08
CA ARG A 631 5.37 31.59 -0.95
C ARG A 631 5.24 33.12 -0.82
N ASN A 632 5.07 33.80 -1.93
CA ASN A 632 4.89 35.27 -2.05
C ASN A 632 5.99 36.08 -1.34
N ASP A 633 7.24 35.60 -1.38
CA ASP A 633 8.40 36.35 -0.90
C ASP A 633 8.92 37.29 -1.99
N LYS A 634 8.90 38.60 -1.72
CA LYS A 634 9.26 39.65 -2.66
C LYS A 634 10.64 39.46 -3.28
N SER A 635 11.64 39.09 -2.48
CA SER A 635 13.03 38.94 -2.94
C SER A 635 13.18 37.74 -3.89
N GLN A 636 12.46 36.67 -3.63
CA GLN A 636 12.46 35.48 -4.48
C GLN A 636 11.69 35.72 -5.78
N VAL A 637 10.56 36.43 -5.72
CA VAL A 637 9.77 36.82 -6.90
C VAL A 637 10.60 37.72 -7.81
N SER A 638 11.17 38.82 -7.29
CA SER A 638 12.04 39.70 -8.08
C SER A 638 13.29 39.01 -8.62
N GLY A 639 13.87 38.08 -7.85
CA GLY A 639 15.01 37.27 -8.30
C GLY A 639 14.65 36.37 -9.51
N LEU A 640 13.48 35.75 -9.47
CA LEU A 640 12.95 34.96 -10.60
C LEU A 640 12.68 35.82 -11.82
N LEU A 641 11.99 36.96 -11.65
CA LEU A 641 11.67 37.88 -12.74
C LEU A 641 12.94 38.45 -13.38
N SER A 642 13.95 38.82 -12.57
CA SER A 642 15.24 39.28 -13.06
C SER A 642 15.95 38.23 -13.92
N LEU A 643 15.89 36.93 -13.54
CA LEU A 643 16.45 35.88 -14.39
C LEU A 643 15.66 35.76 -15.74
N LEU A 644 14.35 35.76 -15.68
CA LEU A 644 13.51 35.63 -16.87
C LEU A 644 13.67 36.84 -17.86
N ALA A 645 14.12 37.99 -17.36
CA ALA A 645 14.42 39.16 -18.15
C ALA A 645 15.76 39.06 -18.93
N GLN A 646 16.67 38.15 -18.56
CA GLN A 646 18.00 38.05 -19.18
C GLN A 646 17.93 37.76 -20.68
N SER A 647 18.70 38.48 -21.45
CA SER A 647 18.79 38.31 -22.91
C SER A 647 19.58 37.08 -23.35
N SER A 648 20.34 36.46 -22.41
CA SER A 648 21.18 35.30 -22.68
C SER A 648 20.44 33.96 -22.69
N LEU A 649 19.13 33.94 -22.34
CA LEU A 649 18.33 32.71 -22.32
C LEU A 649 18.08 32.22 -23.76
N SER A 650 18.38 30.94 -24.03
CA SER A 650 17.90 30.29 -25.27
C SER A 650 16.38 30.11 -25.21
N ASN A 651 15.67 30.31 -26.33
CA ASN A 651 14.20 30.28 -26.32
C ASN A 651 13.61 31.11 -25.15
N LYS A 652 14.05 32.36 -25.04
CA LYS A 652 13.62 33.29 -23.96
C LYS A 652 12.12 33.32 -23.77
N ALA A 653 11.35 33.30 -24.84
CA ALA A 653 9.89 33.28 -24.83
C ALA A 653 9.30 32.06 -24.08
N GLY A 654 9.85 30.87 -24.31
CA GLY A 654 9.41 29.66 -23.64
C GLY A 654 9.66 29.69 -22.10
N TRP A 655 10.84 30.20 -21.70
CA TRP A 655 11.18 30.35 -20.28
C TRP A 655 10.31 31.38 -19.57
N GLN A 656 10.08 32.53 -20.23
CA GLN A 656 9.20 33.59 -19.73
C GLN A 656 7.79 33.09 -19.54
N LEU A 657 7.23 32.44 -20.57
CA LEU A 657 5.86 31.91 -20.51
C LEU A 657 5.71 30.89 -19.38
N ALA A 658 6.62 29.92 -19.28
CA ALA A 658 6.59 28.88 -18.21
C ALA A 658 6.75 29.51 -16.82
N GLY A 659 7.72 30.41 -16.66
CA GLY A 659 8.00 31.05 -15.37
C GLY A 659 6.86 31.96 -14.90
N ILE A 660 6.34 32.82 -15.79
CA ILE A 660 5.25 33.74 -15.46
C ILE A 660 3.95 32.99 -15.20
N LYS A 661 3.62 32.01 -16.03
CA LYS A 661 2.45 31.16 -15.80
C LYS A 661 2.47 30.52 -14.42
N GLY A 662 3.55 29.82 -14.08
CA GLY A 662 3.68 29.19 -12.78
C GLY A 662 3.62 30.20 -11.64
N LEU A 663 4.30 31.35 -11.77
CA LEU A 663 4.31 32.38 -10.75
C LEU A 663 2.90 32.95 -10.47
N LEU A 664 2.14 33.27 -11.51
CA LEU A 664 0.77 33.77 -11.41
C LEU A 664 -0.18 32.72 -10.81
N GLU A 665 -0.08 31.46 -11.24
CA GLU A 665 -0.83 30.36 -10.64
C GLU A 665 -0.57 30.22 -9.14
N GLY A 666 0.68 30.41 -8.70
CA GLY A 666 1.06 30.33 -7.28
C GLY A 666 0.56 31.51 -6.46
N ILE A 667 0.62 32.70 -6.98
CA ILE A 667 0.12 33.94 -6.33
C ILE A 667 -1.40 33.91 -6.21
N GLY A 668 -2.10 33.39 -7.21
CA GLY A 668 -3.56 33.26 -7.27
C GLY A 668 -4.32 34.55 -7.54
N ASN A 669 -3.90 35.70 -7.03
CA ASN A 669 -4.51 37.02 -7.31
C ASN A 669 -3.43 38.09 -7.46
N VAL A 670 -3.31 38.66 -8.66
CA VAL A 670 -2.32 39.68 -9.02
C VAL A 670 -2.50 40.98 -8.23
N GLU A 671 -3.76 41.34 -7.85
CA GLU A 671 -4.03 42.53 -7.06
C GLU A 671 -3.38 42.51 -5.65
N SER A 672 -2.98 41.33 -5.19
CA SER A 672 -2.23 41.17 -3.93
C SER A 672 -0.75 41.54 -4.04
N LEU A 673 -0.24 41.80 -5.25
CA LEU A 673 1.15 42.14 -5.51
C LEU A 673 1.44 43.63 -5.30
N GLU A 674 2.65 43.95 -4.88
CA GLU A 674 3.13 45.32 -4.87
C GLU A 674 3.26 45.89 -6.32
N ASN A 675 2.97 47.16 -6.48
CA ASN A 675 3.06 47.84 -7.76
C ASN A 675 4.44 47.68 -8.47
N SER A 676 5.51 47.60 -7.71
CA SER A 676 6.86 47.38 -8.23
C SER A 676 6.99 46.03 -8.96
N ILE A 677 6.38 44.98 -8.44
CA ILE A 677 6.40 43.63 -9.04
C ILE A 677 5.51 43.62 -10.29
N ILE A 678 4.37 44.29 -10.25
CA ILE A 678 3.47 44.44 -11.42
C ILE A 678 4.21 45.15 -12.58
N GLU A 679 5.00 46.18 -12.29
CA GLU A 679 5.80 46.87 -13.31
C GLU A 679 6.93 45.96 -13.87
N GLU A 680 7.56 45.11 -13.05
CA GLU A 680 8.52 44.11 -13.52
C GLU A 680 7.85 43.13 -14.52
N PHE A 681 6.64 42.62 -14.22
CA PHE A 681 5.86 41.78 -15.14
C PHE A 681 5.57 42.48 -16.47
N LYS A 682 5.12 43.74 -16.43
CA LYS A 682 4.83 44.56 -17.64
C LYS A 682 6.09 44.74 -18.46
N THR A 683 7.24 44.99 -17.84
CA THR A 683 8.52 45.14 -18.51
C THR A 683 8.90 43.88 -19.27
N ILE A 684 8.81 42.71 -18.64
CA ILE A 684 9.08 41.43 -19.29
C ILE A 684 8.09 41.18 -20.43
N GLY A 685 6.80 41.48 -20.26
CA GLY A 685 5.78 41.37 -21.29
C GLY A 685 6.07 42.30 -22.49
N SER A 686 6.53 43.54 -22.26
CA SER A 686 6.85 44.48 -23.34
C SER A 686 8.11 44.13 -24.13
N GLU A 687 9.06 43.41 -23.52
CA GLU A 687 10.31 42.96 -24.15
C GLU A 687 10.17 41.56 -24.82
N ALA A 688 9.04 40.87 -24.62
CA ALA A 688 8.79 39.56 -25.22
C ALA A 688 8.47 39.65 -26.71
N GLU A 689 8.74 38.57 -27.45
CA GLU A 689 8.26 38.43 -28.82
C GLU A 689 6.73 38.56 -28.89
N SER A 690 6.16 39.10 -29.97
CA SER A 690 4.74 39.52 -30.08
C SER A 690 3.72 38.47 -29.63
N ASN A 691 3.95 37.19 -29.91
CA ASN A 691 3.06 36.09 -29.47
C ASN A 691 3.17 35.77 -27.98
N SER A 692 4.36 35.89 -27.41
CA SER A 692 4.59 35.65 -25.97
C SER A 692 4.14 36.84 -25.14
N ALA A 693 4.29 38.08 -25.66
CA ALA A 693 3.78 39.30 -25.03
C ALA A 693 2.27 39.21 -24.83
N LYS A 694 1.53 38.83 -25.86
CA LYS A 694 0.08 38.64 -25.79
C LYS A 694 -0.30 37.54 -24.81
N ALA A 695 0.40 36.38 -24.83
CA ALA A 695 0.12 35.27 -23.88
C ALA A 695 0.38 35.67 -22.43
N ILE A 696 1.40 36.48 -22.14
CA ILE A 696 1.69 37.02 -20.82
C ILE A 696 0.59 38.02 -20.39
N GLU A 697 0.16 38.89 -21.29
CA GLU A 697 -0.93 39.84 -21.03
C GLU A 697 -2.26 39.11 -20.73
N ASP A 698 -2.63 38.12 -21.56
CA ASP A 698 -3.81 37.29 -21.38
C ASP A 698 -3.78 36.55 -20.03
N LEU A 699 -2.59 36.03 -19.59
CA LEU A 699 -2.40 35.41 -18.27
C LEU A 699 -2.58 36.43 -17.16
N MET A 700 -1.98 37.61 -17.25
CA MET A 700 -2.12 38.66 -16.23
C MET A 700 -3.57 39.10 -16.09
N GLU A 701 -4.33 39.24 -17.17
CA GLU A 701 -5.76 39.56 -17.12
C GLU A 701 -6.59 38.43 -16.47
N MET A 702 -6.22 37.16 -16.74
CA MET A 702 -6.91 36.01 -16.13
C MET A 702 -6.78 35.98 -14.63
N TYR A 703 -5.59 36.33 -14.07
CA TYR A 703 -5.31 36.34 -12.67
C TYR A 703 -5.56 37.72 -11.99
N ALA A 704 -5.97 38.72 -12.71
CA ALA A 704 -6.44 40.01 -12.18
C ALA A 704 -7.94 39.99 -11.80
N LYS A 705 -8.64 38.92 -12.12
CA LYS A 705 -10.06 38.69 -11.76
C LYS A 705 -10.16 37.74 -10.55
#